data_68834a269b577cd45618f741824e3692
#
_entry.id   68834a269b577cd45618f741824e3692
#
_cell.length_a   1.000
_cell.length_b   1.000
_cell.length_c   1.000
_cell.angle_alpha   90.00
_cell.angle_beta   90.00
_cell.angle_gamma   90.00
#
_symmetry.space_group_name_H-M   'P 1'
#
loop_
_entity.id
_entity.type
_entity.pdbx_description
1 polymer ?
#
loop_
_entity_poly.entity_id
_entity_poly.type
_entity_poly.pdbx_seq_one_letter_code
_entity_poly.pdbx_strand_id
1 'polypeptide(L)'
;MTPALAQLAAAHGVATTYQDWADSPVRVSPAAVVAALAALDVDAASTEAVQAALVELELAPWRTPLPPVLVVRGGPGRLDLHVEQGAALVLEVVLEDGGRIPVDGVPVALDRRDGQVHLQVALPDLPLGWHTVEATVAGTTTSCPLLVAPERLAVPEQRTWGWQVQLYALRSEQSWGVGDYADLRTVVTSARADGAGAVLVNPLHAETPVLPLNPSPYSPSSRLWRSPVGLRVEDTLEYAGAPAELQQQVSGLRPPTDPDRVLRDPSFAAKLAALELLWPRHRVGALAQFRHLHGGGLEDFALFCALAEVHGTPWQDWPEQLRRPDGPGIAAARVAHAERAAFWCWVQLLVDEQLAGLGEDMAVGLVHDLAVGVDAGGADAWALQDVLALGTTVGAPPDSFNQQGQDWGLPPWRPDRLRAAGYAPYRALVRGVLRHAGGVRIDHVMGLFRLWWVPEGAGAAEGTYVSYDAQALLAVLALEALRAGAVIVGEDLGTVEARVRTTLDDAGVLGSAVLWFETDDDGSPLPPRSWRPAALASITTHDLPTAAGFLAEEHVRVRHELDQLGHSLQTEQERVRTERERLLAMLGAEGLLSEGGDPVLAMHAALVASPCRIVLASYADAVGDLRQPNLPGTVEQYPNWRLPVADASGTPLTLEQVLACPGVRRITALLQQVR
;
A
#
# COMPACT_ATOMS: atom_id res chain seq x y z
N MET A 1 -19.73 28.52 -5.74
CA MET A 1 -18.56 28.34 -6.61
C MET A 1 -18.78 29.04 -7.93
N THR A 2 -17.80 29.82 -8.43
CA THR A 2 -17.87 30.47 -9.73
C THR A 2 -17.59 29.47 -10.86
N PRO A 3 -18.12 29.69 -12.10
CA PRO A 3 -17.80 28.82 -13.24
C PRO A 3 -16.29 28.73 -13.52
N ALA A 4 -15.55 29.81 -13.39
CA ALA A 4 -14.10 29.84 -13.60
C ALA A 4 -13.35 29.00 -12.56
N LEU A 5 -13.73 29.07 -11.28
CA LEU A 5 -13.14 28.24 -10.22
C LEU A 5 -13.46 26.75 -10.47
N ALA A 6 -14.67 26.44 -10.90
CA ALA A 6 -15.04 25.05 -11.25
C ALA A 6 -14.25 24.53 -12.46
N GLN A 7 -14.01 25.39 -13.47
CA GLN A 7 -13.17 25.04 -14.62
C GLN A 7 -11.71 24.79 -14.20
N LEU A 8 -11.15 25.66 -13.37
CA LEU A 8 -9.79 25.51 -12.85
C LEU A 8 -9.66 24.23 -12.02
N ALA A 9 -10.60 23.97 -11.12
CA ALA A 9 -10.65 22.77 -10.31
C ALA A 9 -10.66 21.50 -11.19
N ALA A 10 -11.56 21.45 -12.19
CA ALA A 10 -11.65 20.32 -13.11
C ALA A 10 -10.35 20.08 -13.87
N ALA A 11 -9.67 21.14 -14.32
CA ALA A 11 -8.40 21.05 -15.04
C ALA A 11 -7.25 20.50 -14.18
N HIS A 12 -7.30 20.69 -12.86
CA HIS A 12 -6.36 20.14 -11.90
C HIS A 12 -6.85 18.84 -11.24
N GLY A 13 -7.95 18.24 -11.73
CA GLY A 13 -8.50 17.01 -11.18
C GLY A 13 -9.15 17.14 -9.81
N VAL A 14 -9.43 18.37 -9.35
CA VAL A 14 -10.10 18.65 -8.08
C VAL A 14 -11.61 18.58 -8.28
N ALA A 15 -12.29 17.70 -7.53
CA ALA A 15 -13.72 17.51 -7.64
C ALA A 15 -14.50 18.70 -7.03
N THR A 16 -15.58 19.10 -7.69
CA THR A 16 -16.53 20.12 -7.19
C THR A 16 -17.84 19.50 -6.70
N THR A 17 -18.02 18.21 -7.00
CA THR A 17 -19.14 17.38 -6.56
C THR A 17 -18.67 15.94 -6.43
N TYR A 18 -19.31 15.16 -5.57
CA TYR A 18 -19.11 13.70 -5.47
C TYR A 18 -20.45 13.02 -5.14
N GLN A 19 -20.53 11.72 -5.33
CA GLN A 19 -21.66 10.91 -4.87
C GLN A 19 -21.34 10.42 -3.45
N ASP A 20 -22.30 10.57 -2.54
CA ASP A 20 -22.20 9.99 -1.21
C ASP A 20 -22.52 8.49 -1.22
N TRP A 21 -22.51 7.88 -0.05
CA TRP A 21 -22.80 6.45 0.13
C TRP A 21 -24.26 6.08 -0.23
N ALA A 22 -25.19 7.05 -0.27
CA ALA A 22 -26.58 6.90 -0.69
C ALA A 22 -26.80 7.25 -2.17
N ASP A 23 -25.70 7.34 -2.95
CA ASP A 23 -25.66 7.73 -4.37
C ASP A 23 -26.28 9.12 -4.64
N SER A 24 -26.25 10.00 -3.62
CA SER A 24 -26.75 11.36 -3.70
C SER A 24 -25.63 12.33 -4.05
N PRO A 25 -25.85 13.31 -4.96
CA PRO A 25 -24.82 14.26 -5.34
C PRO A 25 -24.58 15.29 -4.22
N VAL A 26 -23.36 15.33 -3.70
CA VAL A 26 -22.91 16.30 -2.70
C VAL A 26 -22.04 17.36 -3.36
N ARG A 27 -22.27 18.62 -3.04
CA ARG A 27 -21.46 19.74 -3.51
C ARG A 27 -20.30 20.00 -2.54
N VAL A 28 -19.09 20.04 -3.09
CA VAL A 28 -17.89 20.41 -2.34
C VAL A 28 -17.91 21.93 -2.06
N SER A 29 -17.47 22.33 -0.88
CA SER A 29 -17.38 23.73 -0.52
C SER A 29 -16.33 24.47 -1.38
N PRO A 30 -16.55 25.75 -1.74
CA PRO A 30 -15.52 26.52 -2.45
C PRO A 30 -14.20 26.60 -1.67
N ALA A 31 -14.26 26.61 -0.34
CA ALA A 31 -13.07 26.66 0.52
C ALA A 31 -12.23 25.38 0.39
N ALA A 32 -12.86 24.20 0.40
CA ALA A 32 -12.16 22.93 0.20
C ALA A 32 -11.50 22.84 -1.19
N VAL A 33 -12.19 23.33 -2.24
CA VAL A 33 -11.63 23.39 -3.60
C VAL A 33 -10.41 24.32 -3.66
N VAL A 34 -10.50 25.52 -3.08
CA VAL A 34 -9.37 26.48 -3.02
C VAL A 34 -8.20 25.90 -2.23
N ALA A 35 -8.46 25.24 -1.10
CA ALA A 35 -7.41 24.59 -0.30
C ALA A 35 -6.72 23.46 -1.06
N ALA A 36 -7.47 22.61 -1.76
CA ALA A 36 -6.90 21.55 -2.59
C ALA A 36 -6.07 22.10 -3.76
N LEU A 37 -6.51 23.18 -4.41
CA LEU A 37 -5.74 23.87 -5.44
C LEU A 37 -4.46 24.48 -4.86
N ALA A 38 -4.53 25.09 -3.68
CA ALA A 38 -3.36 25.63 -3.00
C ALA A 38 -2.33 24.54 -2.65
N ALA A 39 -2.78 23.33 -2.25
CA ALA A 39 -1.92 22.17 -2.03
C ALA A 39 -1.24 21.66 -3.33
N LEU A 40 -1.79 22.05 -4.49
CA LEU A 40 -1.20 21.82 -5.82
C LEU A 40 -0.36 23.04 -6.32
N ASP A 41 -0.04 24.01 -5.46
CA ASP A 41 0.63 25.27 -5.78
C ASP A 41 -0.15 26.13 -6.79
N VAL A 42 -1.48 26.00 -6.85
CA VAL A 42 -2.36 26.78 -7.72
C VAL A 42 -3.08 27.85 -6.90
N ASP A 43 -2.76 29.12 -7.14
CA ASP A 43 -3.46 30.24 -6.49
C ASP A 43 -4.87 30.40 -7.05
N ALA A 44 -5.86 30.23 -6.20
CA ALA A 44 -7.27 30.39 -6.50
C ALA A 44 -7.99 31.29 -5.46
N ALA A 45 -7.23 32.08 -4.69
CA ALA A 45 -7.75 32.88 -3.59
C ALA A 45 -8.63 34.08 -4.06
N SER A 46 -8.48 34.52 -5.31
CA SER A 46 -9.28 35.62 -5.88
C SER A 46 -9.74 35.30 -7.30
N THR A 47 -10.71 36.06 -7.82
CA THR A 47 -11.16 35.88 -9.21
C THR A 47 -10.02 36.14 -10.20
N GLU A 48 -9.17 37.12 -9.93
CA GLU A 48 -8.00 37.47 -10.74
C GLU A 48 -6.97 36.36 -10.74
N ALA A 49 -6.68 35.74 -9.59
CA ALA A 49 -5.79 34.61 -9.47
C ALA A 49 -6.31 33.41 -10.26
N VAL A 50 -7.62 33.10 -10.17
CA VAL A 50 -8.26 32.02 -10.94
C VAL A 50 -8.10 32.24 -12.44
N GLN A 51 -8.30 33.48 -12.94
CA GLN A 51 -8.14 33.82 -14.37
C GLN A 51 -6.68 33.69 -14.80
N ALA A 52 -5.74 34.15 -13.99
CA ALA A 52 -4.32 34.01 -14.25
C ALA A 52 -3.89 32.55 -14.32
N ALA A 53 -4.37 31.71 -13.39
CA ALA A 53 -4.10 30.27 -13.38
C ALA A 53 -4.68 29.55 -14.61
N LEU A 54 -5.87 29.92 -15.06
CA LEU A 54 -6.46 29.37 -16.29
C LEU A 54 -5.63 29.72 -17.55
N VAL A 55 -5.15 30.97 -17.64
CA VAL A 55 -4.26 31.39 -18.73
C VAL A 55 -2.94 30.63 -18.69
N GLU A 56 -2.35 30.46 -17.50
CA GLU A 56 -1.11 29.71 -17.33
C GLU A 56 -1.28 28.25 -17.75
N LEU A 57 -2.40 27.62 -17.40
CA LEU A 57 -2.72 26.25 -17.81
C LEU A 57 -2.75 26.07 -19.33
N GLU A 58 -3.30 27.06 -20.06
CA GLU A 58 -3.32 27.03 -21.53
C GLU A 58 -1.94 27.23 -22.16
N LEU A 59 -1.06 28.00 -21.50
CA LEU A 59 0.26 28.34 -22.01
C LEU A 59 1.33 27.32 -21.67
N ALA A 60 1.18 26.64 -20.53
CA ALA A 60 2.20 25.74 -20.00
C ALA A 60 2.68 24.66 -21.01
N PRO A 61 1.81 23.97 -21.78
CA PRO A 61 2.25 22.96 -22.76
C PRO A 61 3.11 23.54 -23.88
N TRP A 62 2.93 24.83 -24.23
CA TRP A 62 3.66 25.47 -25.31
C TRP A 62 5.08 25.92 -24.95
N ARG A 63 5.48 25.78 -23.67
CA ARG A 63 6.80 26.22 -23.20
C ARG A 63 7.88 25.15 -23.30
N THR A 64 7.50 23.89 -23.47
CA THR A 64 8.42 22.77 -23.56
C THR A 64 8.10 21.92 -24.78
N PRO A 65 9.13 21.50 -25.55
CA PRO A 65 8.93 20.65 -26.71
C PRO A 65 8.26 19.30 -26.39
N LEU A 66 8.59 18.70 -25.27
CA LEU A 66 8.14 17.37 -24.85
C LEU A 66 7.26 17.42 -23.59
N PRO A 67 6.33 16.47 -23.42
CA PRO A 67 5.63 16.28 -22.17
C PRO A 67 6.62 15.83 -21.07
N PRO A 68 6.28 15.99 -19.77
CA PRO A 68 7.15 15.55 -18.68
C PRO A 68 7.38 14.04 -18.67
N VAL A 69 6.46 13.26 -19.18
CA VAL A 69 6.53 11.81 -19.34
C VAL A 69 5.56 11.35 -20.40
N LEU A 70 5.93 10.30 -21.13
CA LEU A 70 5.03 9.60 -22.05
C LEU A 70 4.78 8.18 -21.52
N VAL A 71 3.52 7.77 -21.53
CA VAL A 71 3.09 6.43 -21.11
C VAL A 71 2.35 5.76 -22.26
N VAL A 72 2.82 4.58 -22.66
CA VAL A 72 2.21 3.73 -23.66
C VAL A 72 1.81 2.41 -23.02
N ARG A 73 0.52 2.10 -23.08
CA ARG A 73 -0.04 0.87 -22.53
C ARG A 73 -0.98 0.24 -23.52
N GLY A 74 -0.53 -0.83 -24.15
CA GLY A 74 -1.23 -1.44 -25.27
C GLY A 74 -1.35 -0.55 -26.50
N GLY A 75 -1.16 -1.08 -27.67
CA GLY A 75 -1.31 -0.39 -28.93
C GLY A 75 -0.16 0.59 -29.29
N PRO A 76 -0.29 1.30 -30.42
CA PRO A 76 0.73 2.21 -30.91
C PRO A 76 0.78 3.50 -30.07
N GLY A 77 1.99 3.85 -29.63
CA GLY A 77 2.24 5.10 -28.90
C GLY A 77 2.11 6.33 -29.81
N ARG A 78 1.72 7.45 -29.22
CA ARG A 78 1.70 8.76 -29.87
C ARG A 78 2.39 9.78 -29.00
N LEU A 79 3.24 10.59 -29.62
CA LEU A 79 3.98 11.65 -28.96
C LEU A 79 3.42 13.00 -29.40
N ASP A 80 2.99 13.80 -28.43
CA ASP A 80 2.60 15.19 -28.63
C ASP A 80 3.80 16.11 -28.41
N LEU A 81 4.02 17.06 -29.31
CA LEU A 81 5.17 17.96 -29.35
C LEU A 81 4.73 19.39 -29.58
N HIS A 82 5.38 20.36 -28.94
CA HIS A 82 5.22 21.79 -29.20
C HIS A 82 6.55 22.37 -29.68
N VAL A 83 6.63 22.76 -30.95
CA VAL A 83 7.86 23.22 -31.59
C VAL A 83 7.64 24.48 -32.42
N GLU A 84 8.69 25.26 -32.70
CA GLU A 84 8.62 26.38 -33.58
C GLU A 84 8.23 25.94 -35.03
N GLN A 85 7.38 26.71 -35.66
CA GLN A 85 6.90 26.39 -36.99
C GLN A 85 8.08 26.38 -38.00
N GLY A 86 8.27 25.25 -38.68
CA GLY A 86 9.35 25.07 -39.67
C GLY A 86 10.70 24.70 -39.05
N ALA A 87 10.80 24.50 -37.78
CA ALA A 87 12.03 24.02 -37.14
C ALA A 87 12.38 22.61 -37.64
N ALA A 88 13.66 22.33 -37.84
CA ALA A 88 14.13 20.98 -38.09
C ALA A 88 13.95 20.12 -36.84
N LEU A 89 13.26 18.98 -37.01
CA LEU A 89 12.93 18.06 -35.93
C LEU A 89 13.57 16.70 -36.21
N VAL A 90 14.33 16.18 -35.24
CA VAL A 90 14.81 14.80 -35.20
C VAL A 90 14.32 14.15 -33.92
N LEU A 91 13.74 12.97 -34.05
CA LEU A 91 13.18 12.21 -32.90
C LEU A 91 13.83 10.84 -32.83
N GLU A 92 14.26 10.45 -31.66
CA GLU A 92 14.80 9.12 -31.35
C GLU A 92 14.24 8.60 -30.03
N VAL A 93 14.09 7.30 -29.92
CA VAL A 93 13.86 6.60 -28.66
C VAL A 93 15.15 5.91 -28.24
N VAL A 94 15.65 6.28 -27.08
CA VAL A 94 16.74 5.58 -26.40
C VAL A 94 16.14 4.50 -25.52
N LEU A 95 16.40 3.25 -25.86
CA LEU A 95 15.90 2.10 -25.11
C LEU A 95 16.58 1.96 -23.75
N GLU A 96 15.96 1.22 -22.85
CA GLU A 96 16.48 0.96 -21.50
C GLU A 96 17.85 0.25 -21.51
N ASP A 97 18.16 -0.52 -22.55
CA ASP A 97 19.45 -1.18 -22.77
C ASP A 97 20.49 -0.30 -23.50
N GLY A 98 20.14 0.94 -23.83
CA GLY A 98 20.97 1.89 -24.54
C GLY A 98 20.86 1.83 -26.08
N GLY A 99 20.06 0.93 -26.63
CA GLY A 99 19.73 0.90 -28.06
C GLY A 99 19.00 2.19 -28.49
N ARG A 100 19.12 2.56 -29.78
CA ARG A 100 18.47 3.76 -30.34
C ARG A 100 17.57 3.39 -31.52
N ILE A 101 16.35 3.89 -31.51
CA ILE A 101 15.35 3.68 -32.57
C ILE A 101 14.91 5.05 -33.09
N PRO A 102 15.10 5.37 -34.36
CA PRO A 102 14.59 6.60 -34.94
C PRO A 102 13.06 6.59 -34.98
N VAL A 103 12.45 7.76 -34.84
CA VAL A 103 11.01 7.94 -34.97
C VAL A 103 10.72 8.59 -36.30
N ASP A 104 10.44 7.75 -37.29
CA ASP A 104 10.20 8.15 -38.70
C ASP A 104 8.74 8.50 -38.99
N GLY A 105 7.89 8.56 -37.94
CA GLY A 105 6.48 8.93 -38.09
C GLY A 105 6.29 10.32 -38.67
N VAL A 106 5.36 10.45 -39.63
CA VAL A 106 5.05 11.75 -40.22
C VAL A 106 4.32 12.62 -39.21
N PRO A 107 4.88 13.80 -38.82
CA PRO A 107 4.21 14.69 -37.87
C PRO A 107 2.89 15.24 -38.43
N VAL A 108 1.84 15.15 -37.63
CA VAL A 108 0.53 15.74 -37.94
C VAL A 108 0.35 17.00 -37.09
N ALA A 109 0.13 18.16 -37.74
CA ALA A 109 -0.15 19.39 -37.04
C ALA A 109 -1.59 19.38 -36.53
N LEU A 110 -1.75 19.56 -35.20
CA LEU A 110 -3.04 19.61 -34.51
C LEU A 110 -3.50 21.05 -34.24
N ASP A 111 -2.57 21.93 -33.85
CA ASP A 111 -2.88 23.31 -33.46
C ASP A 111 -1.65 24.21 -33.73
N ARG A 112 -1.88 25.55 -33.71
CA ARG A 112 -0.83 26.57 -33.90
C ARG A 112 -1.10 27.76 -32.99
N ARG A 113 -0.04 28.25 -32.34
CA ARG A 113 -0.11 29.43 -31.47
C ARG A 113 1.21 30.19 -31.46
N ASP A 114 1.17 31.49 -31.68
CA ASP A 114 2.30 32.43 -31.55
C ASP A 114 3.61 31.96 -32.22
N GLY A 115 3.49 31.41 -33.45
CA GLY A 115 4.66 30.90 -34.19
C GLY A 115 5.09 29.47 -33.81
N GLN A 116 4.43 28.85 -32.89
CA GLN A 116 4.61 27.44 -32.54
C GLN A 116 3.53 26.56 -33.17
N VAL A 117 3.83 25.25 -33.27
CA VAL A 117 2.92 24.23 -33.75
C VAL A 117 2.88 23.05 -32.80
N HIS A 118 1.67 22.62 -32.47
CA HIS A 118 1.42 21.34 -31.78
C HIS A 118 1.41 20.23 -32.80
N LEU A 119 2.36 19.33 -32.68
CA LEU A 119 2.54 18.16 -33.56
C LEU A 119 2.22 16.88 -32.81
N GLN A 120 1.60 15.93 -33.49
CA GLN A 120 1.48 14.55 -33.01
C GLN A 120 2.23 13.63 -33.95
N VAL A 121 3.08 12.74 -33.37
CA VAL A 121 3.89 11.78 -34.11
C VAL A 121 3.59 10.37 -33.59
N ALA A 122 3.38 9.41 -34.51
CA ALA A 122 3.26 8.01 -34.14
C ALA A 122 4.63 7.44 -33.76
N LEU A 123 4.70 6.73 -32.65
CA LEU A 123 5.90 6.00 -32.26
C LEU A 123 5.98 4.66 -33.01
N PRO A 124 7.19 4.13 -33.26
CA PRO A 124 7.38 2.78 -33.71
C PRO A 124 6.95 1.76 -32.67
N ASP A 125 6.86 0.49 -33.03
CA ASP A 125 6.71 -0.60 -32.08
C ASP A 125 7.94 -0.66 -31.17
N LEU A 126 7.71 -0.63 -29.87
CA LEU A 126 8.76 -0.58 -28.85
C LEU A 126 8.64 -1.76 -27.91
N PRO A 127 9.76 -2.30 -27.42
CA PRO A 127 9.74 -3.31 -26.38
C PRO A 127 9.18 -2.74 -25.06
N LEU A 128 8.67 -3.61 -24.19
CA LEU A 128 8.28 -3.22 -22.84
C LEU A 128 9.49 -2.71 -22.05
N GLY A 129 9.36 -1.58 -21.40
CA GLY A 129 10.48 -1.02 -20.62
C GLY A 129 10.35 0.45 -20.29
N TRP A 130 11.37 0.94 -19.63
CA TRP A 130 11.57 2.35 -19.34
C TRP A 130 12.60 2.91 -20.33
N HIS A 131 12.12 3.69 -21.28
CA HIS A 131 12.91 4.30 -22.35
C HIS A 131 12.99 5.81 -22.16
N THR A 132 13.65 6.48 -23.08
CA THR A 132 13.71 7.94 -23.15
C THR A 132 13.41 8.38 -24.58
N VAL A 133 12.50 9.32 -24.75
CA VAL A 133 12.35 10.04 -26.02
C VAL A 133 13.31 11.21 -26.02
N GLU A 134 14.11 11.33 -27.07
CA GLU A 134 14.94 12.50 -27.35
C GLU A 134 14.38 13.24 -28.57
N ALA A 135 14.17 14.55 -28.39
CA ALA A 135 13.75 15.44 -29.48
C ALA A 135 14.83 16.52 -29.70
N THR A 136 15.41 16.53 -30.89
CA THR A 136 16.33 17.60 -31.29
C THR A 136 15.56 18.57 -32.17
N VAL A 137 15.34 19.78 -31.66
CA VAL A 137 14.63 20.88 -32.34
C VAL A 137 15.60 22.01 -32.60
N ALA A 138 15.82 22.39 -33.84
CA ALA A 138 16.77 23.44 -34.27
C ALA A 138 18.18 23.27 -33.61
N GLY A 139 18.64 22.03 -33.42
CA GLY A 139 19.94 21.72 -32.84
C GLY A 139 19.99 21.62 -31.32
N THR A 140 18.87 21.90 -30.60
CA THR A 140 18.77 21.71 -29.16
C THR A 140 18.04 20.40 -28.84
N THR A 141 18.68 19.54 -28.03
CA THR A 141 18.09 18.25 -27.63
C THR A 141 17.44 18.36 -26.25
N THR A 142 16.18 17.93 -26.18
CA THR A 142 15.41 17.73 -24.94
C THR A 142 14.99 16.27 -24.84
N SER A 143 14.72 15.80 -23.63
CA SER A 143 14.32 14.41 -23.41
C SER A 143 13.17 14.30 -22.41
N CYS A 144 12.38 13.24 -22.55
CA CYS A 144 11.39 12.84 -21.55
C CYS A 144 11.38 11.32 -21.35
N PRO A 145 11.09 10.83 -20.13
CA PRO A 145 10.87 9.41 -19.87
C PRO A 145 9.71 8.87 -20.73
N LEU A 146 9.90 7.64 -21.22
CA LEU A 146 8.87 6.87 -21.94
C LEU A 146 8.69 5.53 -21.26
N LEU A 147 7.51 5.30 -20.70
CA LEU A 147 7.09 4.00 -20.19
C LEU A 147 6.32 3.24 -21.26
N VAL A 148 6.79 2.06 -21.64
CA VAL A 148 6.05 1.09 -22.46
C VAL A 148 5.69 -0.10 -21.58
N ALA A 149 4.40 -0.24 -21.27
CA ALA A 149 3.89 -1.23 -20.33
C ALA A 149 2.94 -2.24 -20.99
N PRO A 150 2.81 -3.45 -20.42
CA PRO A 150 1.82 -4.41 -20.90
C PRO A 150 0.41 -3.87 -20.69
N GLU A 151 -0.50 -4.25 -21.59
CA GLU A 151 -1.91 -3.86 -21.52
C GLU A 151 -2.59 -4.43 -20.27
N ARG A 152 -2.21 -5.66 -19.88
CA ARG A 152 -2.83 -6.39 -18.78
C ARG A 152 -1.78 -7.05 -17.90
N LEU A 153 -2.03 -7.05 -16.60
CA LEU A 153 -1.31 -7.82 -15.60
C LEU A 153 -1.60 -9.32 -15.75
N ALA A 154 -0.63 -10.14 -15.39
CA ALA A 154 -0.85 -11.57 -15.26
C ALA A 154 -1.74 -11.88 -14.04
N VAL A 155 -2.69 -12.75 -14.23
CA VAL A 155 -3.51 -13.31 -13.15
C VAL A 155 -3.20 -14.80 -13.02
N PRO A 156 -3.34 -15.43 -11.84
CA PRO A 156 -3.13 -16.86 -11.68
C PRO A 156 -4.03 -17.64 -12.66
N GLU A 157 -3.45 -18.55 -13.45
CA GLU A 157 -4.23 -19.38 -14.38
C GLU A 157 -5.11 -20.37 -13.63
N GLN A 158 -4.59 -20.93 -12.56
CA GLN A 158 -5.29 -21.87 -11.68
C GLN A 158 -5.72 -21.17 -10.40
N ARG A 159 -6.83 -21.62 -9.84
CA ARG A 159 -7.25 -21.20 -8.52
C ARG A 159 -6.27 -21.70 -7.48
N THR A 160 -6.07 -20.89 -6.46
CA THR A 160 -5.22 -21.25 -5.34
C THR A 160 -5.81 -20.80 -4.01
N TRP A 161 -5.28 -21.36 -2.94
CA TRP A 161 -5.68 -21.01 -1.59
C TRP A 161 -4.47 -20.66 -0.72
N GLY A 162 -4.71 -20.09 0.44
CA GLY A 162 -3.66 -19.75 1.38
C GLY A 162 -4.16 -19.18 2.68
N TRP A 163 -3.24 -18.53 3.39
CA TRP A 163 -3.50 -17.91 4.69
C TRP A 163 -3.27 -16.41 4.64
N GLN A 164 -4.11 -15.64 5.33
CA GLN A 164 -3.82 -14.26 5.68
C GLN A 164 -3.37 -14.19 7.14
N VAL A 165 -2.30 -13.43 7.39
CA VAL A 165 -1.66 -13.40 8.70
C VAL A 165 -1.36 -11.97 9.15
N GLN A 166 -1.56 -11.71 10.44
CA GLN A 166 -1.02 -10.55 11.14
C GLN A 166 0.27 -11.00 11.81
N LEU A 167 1.42 -10.80 11.16
CA LEU A 167 2.71 -11.36 11.59
C LEU A 167 3.03 -10.98 13.04
N TYR A 168 2.84 -9.71 13.41
CA TYR A 168 3.12 -9.24 14.75
C TYR A 168 2.37 -10.02 15.87
N ALA A 169 1.21 -10.60 15.53
CA ALA A 169 0.34 -11.33 16.44
C ALA A 169 0.71 -12.82 16.58
N LEU A 170 1.44 -13.37 15.59
CA LEU A 170 1.87 -14.78 15.55
C LEU A 170 3.26 -14.92 16.20
N ARG A 171 3.30 -15.15 17.51
CA ARG A 171 4.53 -15.23 18.30
C ARG A 171 4.88 -16.70 18.60
N SER A 172 6.07 -17.15 18.20
CA SER A 172 6.62 -18.43 18.65
C SER A 172 7.26 -18.30 20.04
N GLU A 173 7.64 -19.39 20.63
CA GLU A 173 8.42 -19.41 21.88
C GLU A 173 9.78 -18.71 21.73
N GLN A 174 10.28 -18.59 20.49
CA GLN A 174 11.55 -17.94 20.18
C GLN A 174 11.42 -16.45 19.85
N SER A 175 10.23 -15.94 19.60
CA SER A 175 9.99 -14.54 19.30
C SER A 175 10.32 -13.63 20.48
N TRP A 176 10.79 -12.42 20.19
CA TRP A 176 11.10 -11.39 21.21
C TRP A 176 9.87 -10.53 21.54
N GLY A 177 8.72 -11.16 21.76
CA GLY A 177 7.46 -10.48 22.12
C GLY A 177 6.62 -9.99 20.94
N VAL A 178 7.15 -10.04 19.71
CA VAL A 178 6.49 -9.70 18.45
C VAL A 178 6.80 -10.81 17.45
N GLY A 179 5.82 -11.28 16.67
CA GLY A 179 6.07 -12.23 15.59
C GLY A 179 7.03 -11.65 14.54
N ASP A 180 7.96 -12.45 14.06
CA ASP A 180 9.09 -12.00 13.26
C ASP A 180 9.26 -12.80 11.94
N TYR A 181 10.30 -12.49 11.16
CA TYR A 181 10.50 -13.11 9.84
C TYR A 181 10.81 -14.61 9.90
N ALA A 182 11.34 -15.13 11.02
CA ALA A 182 11.48 -16.56 11.22
C ALA A 182 10.12 -17.23 11.49
N ASP A 183 9.23 -16.53 12.21
CA ASP A 183 7.85 -16.98 12.39
C ASP A 183 7.10 -16.97 11.04
N LEU A 184 7.30 -15.93 10.23
CA LEU A 184 6.75 -15.88 8.86
C LEU A 184 7.27 -17.04 8.00
N ARG A 185 8.56 -17.35 8.07
CA ARG A 185 9.16 -18.50 7.38
C ARG A 185 8.51 -19.81 7.81
N THR A 186 8.24 -19.96 9.10
CA THR A 186 7.55 -21.14 9.65
C THR A 186 6.13 -21.25 9.10
N VAL A 187 5.38 -20.15 9.06
CA VAL A 187 4.03 -20.09 8.45
C VAL A 187 4.07 -20.47 6.98
N VAL A 188 4.94 -19.84 6.19
CA VAL A 188 5.07 -20.09 4.74
C VAL A 188 5.45 -21.53 4.47
N THR A 189 6.39 -22.08 5.25
CA THR A 189 6.85 -23.48 5.11
C THR A 189 5.72 -24.46 5.42
N SER A 190 4.97 -24.23 6.50
CA SER A 190 3.82 -25.08 6.87
C SER A 190 2.71 -24.99 5.83
N ALA A 191 2.34 -23.78 5.44
CA ALA A 191 1.31 -23.54 4.42
C ALA A 191 1.65 -24.22 3.08
N ARG A 192 2.90 -24.08 2.62
CA ARG A 192 3.40 -24.76 1.41
C ARG A 192 3.35 -26.27 1.54
N ALA A 193 3.75 -26.83 2.66
CA ALA A 193 3.68 -28.28 2.89
C ALA A 193 2.26 -28.82 2.82
N ASP A 194 1.26 -28.01 3.18
CA ASP A 194 -0.16 -28.31 3.08
C ASP A 194 -0.74 -28.07 1.66
N GLY A 195 0.06 -27.54 0.72
CA GLY A 195 -0.35 -27.26 -0.65
C GLY A 195 -0.96 -25.87 -0.87
N ALA A 196 -0.79 -24.94 0.07
CA ALA A 196 -1.17 -23.55 -0.12
C ALA A 196 -0.30 -22.89 -1.20
N GLY A 197 -0.91 -22.04 -2.02
CA GLY A 197 -0.21 -21.27 -3.06
C GLY A 197 0.04 -19.81 -2.70
N ALA A 198 -0.47 -19.30 -1.58
CA ALA A 198 -0.31 -17.92 -1.17
C ALA A 198 -0.25 -17.74 0.36
N VAL A 199 0.49 -16.73 0.82
CA VAL A 199 0.41 -16.22 2.20
C VAL A 199 0.36 -14.69 2.12
N LEU A 200 -0.76 -14.09 2.51
CA LEU A 200 -0.91 -12.63 2.63
C LEU A 200 -0.45 -12.21 4.03
N VAL A 201 0.46 -11.25 4.10
CA VAL A 201 0.98 -10.70 5.35
C VAL A 201 0.64 -9.21 5.44
N ASN A 202 0.34 -8.72 6.66
CA ASN A 202 0.18 -7.30 6.94
C ASN A 202 1.38 -6.48 6.45
N PRO A 203 1.27 -5.14 6.28
CA PRO A 203 2.39 -4.31 5.85
C PRO A 203 3.65 -4.57 6.69
N LEU A 204 4.76 -4.87 6.01
CA LEU A 204 6.08 -5.07 6.60
C LEU A 204 6.96 -3.81 6.47
N HIS A 205 6.34 -2.68 6.29
CA HIS A 205 6.98 -1.38 6.10
C HIS A 205 7.77 -0.93 7.32
N ALA A 206 8.81 -0.09 7.11
CA ALA A 206 9.64 0.41 8.19
C ALA A 206 8.92 1.45 9.04
N GLU A 207 8.97 1.26 10.35
CA GLU A 207 8.52 2.22 11.35
C GLU A 207 9.54 3.34 11.52
N THR A 208 9.15 4.37 12.25
CA THR A 208 10.07 5.41 12.74
C THR A 208 11.13 4.79 13.65
N PRO A 209 12.44 5.16 13.48
CA PRO A 209 13.53 4.50 14.21
C PRO A 209 13.65 4.93 15.69
N VAL A 210 12.70 5.73 16.20
CA VAL A 210 12.68 6.26 17.56
C VAL A 210 11.39 5.91 18.29
N LEU A 211 11.49 5.72 19.59
CA LEU A 211 10.36 5.35 20.43
C LEU A 211 9.53 6.59 20.86
N PRO A 212 8.21 6.42 21.07
CA PRO A 212 7.44 5.19 20.90
C PRO A 212 7.12 4.89 19.43
N LEU A 213 7.05 3.60 19.06
CA LEU A 213 6.65 3.19 17.72
C LEU A 213 5.13 3.36 17.54
N ASN A 214 4.72 3.81 16.35
CA ASN A 214 3.31 3.71 15.96
C ASN A 214 2.91 2.23 15.86
N PRO A 215 1.87 1.77 16.55
CA PRO A 215 1.47 0.37 16.51
C PRO A 215 0.84 -0.03 15.17
N SER A 216 0.30 0.93 14.40
CA SER A 216 -0.34 0.67 13.11
C SER A 216 0.68 0.37 12.03
N PRO A 217 0.63 -0.79 11.36
CA PRO A 217 1.49 -1.07 10.21
C PRO A 217 1.07 -0.27 8.96
N TYR A 218 -0.08 0.42 9.01
CA TYR A 218 -0.60 1.23 7.91
C TYR A 218 -0.20 2.71 7.97
N SER A 219 0.54 3.13 9.02
CA SER A 219 1.15 4.45 9.13
C SER A 219 2.68 4.33 9.26
N PRO A 220 3.36 3.77 8.26
CA PRO A 220 4.80 3.55 8.34
C PRO A 220 5.60 4.84 8.12
N SER A 221 6.83 4.87 8.60
CA SER A 221 7.82 5.89 8.25
C SER A 221 8.27 5.80 6.79
N SER A 222 8.40 4.58 6.27
CA SER A 222 8.76 4.32 4.87
C SER A 222 8.06 3.08 4.33
N ARG A 223 7.49 3.20 3.12
CA ARG A 223 6.93 2.06 2.36
C ARG A 223 7.98 1.36 1.48
N LEU A 224 9.11 2.02 1.24
CA LEU A 224 10.21 1.46 0.45
C LEU A 224 11.02 0.43 1.23
N TRP A 225 11.18 0.65 2.53
CA TRP A 225 12.01 -0.16 3.41
C TRP A 225 11.18 -1.00 4.36
N ARG A 226 11.83 -1.95 5.04
CA ARG A 226 11.13 -2.94 5.87
C ARG A 226 11.40 -2.72 7.35
N SER A 227 10.46 -3.17 8.16
CA SER A 227 10.50 -3.11 9.61
C SER A 227 11.63 -3.93 10.20
N PRO A 228 12.56 -3.34 10.97
CA PRO A 228 13.56 -4.10 11.71
C PRO A 228 12.98 -4.84 12.92
N VAL A 229 11.76 -4.49 13.36
CA VAL A 229 11.05 -5.23 14.43
C VAL A 229 10.82 -6.69 14.04
N GLY A 230 10.65 -6.95 12.72
CA GLY A 230 10.51 -8.30 12.18
C GLY A 230 11.78 -9.14 12.16
N LEU A 231 12.97 -8.59 12.43
CA LEU A 231 14.20 -9.37 12.43
C LEU A 231 14.23 -10.44 13.54
N ARG A 232 14.61 -11.67 13.20
CA ARG A 232 15.11 -12.66 14.14
C ARG A 232 16.61 -12.49 14.22
N VAL A 233 17.12 -11.96 15.35
CA VAL A 233 18.54 -11.64 15.53
C VAL A 233 19.40 -12.90 15.46
N GLU A 234 18.91 -13.98 16.03
CA GLU A 234 19.59 -15.28 16.09
C GLU A 234 19.78 -15.93 14.71
N ASP A 235 18.96 -15.55 13.71
CA ASP A 235 19.04 -16.08 12.34
C ASP A 235 20.01 -15.26 11.46
N THR A 236 20.71 -14.26 12.01
CA THR A 236 21.71 -13.50 11.26
C THR A 236 23.03 -14.26 11.17
N LEU A 237 23.73 -14.14 10.04
CA LEU A 237 25.05 -14.74 9.87
C LEU A 237 26.09 -14.18 10.85
N GLU A 238 25.94 -12.91 11.23
CA GLU A 238 26.76 -12.24 12.22
C GLU A 238 26.61 -12.85 13.62
N TYR A 239 25.38 -13.20 14.01
CA TYR A 239 25.13 -13.91 15.27
C TYR A 239 25.66 -15.36 15.20
N ALA A 240 25.35 -16.09 14.14
CA ALA A 240 25.80 -17.48 13.97
C ALA A 240 27.34 -17.61 13.99
N GLY A 241 28.05 -16.61 13.45
CA GLY A 241 29.51 -16.56 13.47
C GLY A 241 30.12 -15.90 14.73
N ALA A 242 29.29 -15.48 15.70
CA ALA A 242 29.77 -14.79 16.89
C ALA A 242 30.35 -15.79 17.94
N PRO A 243 31.32 -15.36 18.76
CA PRO A 243 31.74 -16.15 19.93
C PRO A 243 30.59 -16.39 20.89
N ALA A 244 30.64 -17.53 21.63
CA ALA A 244 29.60 -17.93 22.54
C ALA A 244 29.26 -16.87 23.60
N GLU A 245 30.27 -16.12 24.09
CA GLU A 245 30.06 -15.03 25.05
C GLU A 245 29.22 -13.88 24.44
N LEU A 246 29.45 -13.53 23.17
CA LEU A 246 28.66 -12.50 22.48
C LEU A 246 27.25 -13.00 22.20
N GLN A 247 27.09 -14.26 21.76
CA GLN A 247 25.78 -14.87 21.58
C GLN A 247 24.99 -14.86 22.90
N GLN A 248 25.63 -15.16 24.03
CA GLN A 248 25.01 -15.09 25.34
C GLN A 248 24.61 -13.66 25.73
N GLN A 249 25.48 -12.66 25.45
CA GLN A 249 25.14 -11.26 25.68
C GLN A 249 23.92 -10.84 24.86
N VAL A 250 23.86 -11.17 23.58
CA VAL A 250 22.72 -10.88 22.70
C VAL A 250 21.46 -11.56 23.21
N SER A 251 21.52 -12.86 23.53
CA SER A 251 20.37 -13.61 24.06
C SER A 251 19.87 -13.05 25.40
N GLY A 252 20.77 -12.49 26.20
CA GLY A 252 20.45 -11.81 27.48
C GLY A 252 19.67 -10.51 27.32
N LEU A 253 19.61 -9.94 26.12
CA LEU A 253 18.84 -8.73 25.82
C LEU A 253 17.35 -9.02 25.53
N ARG A 254 16.95 -10.29 25.38
CA ARG A 254 15.56 -10.65 25.10
C ARG A 254 14.62 -9.95 26.13
N PRO A 255 13.65 -9.14 25.65
CA PRO A 255 12.81 -8.38 26.55
C PRO A 255 11.79 -9.29 27.25
N PRO A 256 11.24 -8.86 28.41
CA PRO A 256 10.08 -9.53 28.97
C PRO A 256 8.90 -9.46 28.00
N THR A 257 8.17 -10.54 27.90
CA THR A 257 6.98 -10.64 27.05
C THR A 257 5.72 -10.52 27.89
N ASP A 258 4.72 -9.86 27.33
CA ASP A 258 3.36 -9.85 27.86
C ASP A 258 2.54 -10.92 27.12
N PRO A 259 1.92 -11.89 27.80
CA PRO A 259 1.11 -12.88 27.14
C PRO A 259 -0.08 -12.24 26.39
N ASP A 260 -0.71 -11.21 26.95
CA ASP A 260 -1.94 -10.61 26.46
C ASP A 260 -1.73 -9.44 25.49
N ARG A 261 -0.47 -8.98 25.35
CA ARG A 261 -0.15 -7.80 24.54
C ARG A 261 1.12 -8.00 23.68
N VAL A 262 1.09 -7.46 22.49
CA VAL A 262 2.27 -7.28 21.64
C VAL A 262 2.96 -5.98 22.04
N LEU A 263 4.16 -6.11 22.62
CA LEU A 263 4.96 -4.97 23.09
C LEU A 263 6.07 -4.65 22.07
N ARG A 264 5.79 -3.73 21.13
CA ARG A 264 6.76 -3.38 20.06
C ARG A 264 7.96 -2.61 20.60
N ASP A 265 7.75 -1.62 21.45
CA ASP A 265 8.81 -0.74 21.94
C ASP A 265 9.94 -1.50 22.69
N PRO A 266 9.65 -2.34 23.68
CA PRO A 266 10.69 -3.17 24.30
C PRO A 266 11.38 -4.12 23.32
N SER A 267 10.61 -4.70 22.39
CA SER A 267 11.14 -5.61 21.38
C SER A 267 12.10 -4.88 20.43
N PHE A 268 11.71 -3.71 19.93
CA PHE A 268 12.54 -2.89 19.05
C PHE A 268 13.84 -2.45 19.76
N ALA A 269 13.74 -1.89 20.97
CA ALA A 269 14.90 -1.45 21.74
C ALA A 269 15.89 -2.59 21.99
N ALA A 270 15.39 -3.77 22.37
CA ALA A 270 16.23 -4.94 22.60
C ALA A 270 16.90 -5.46 21.32
N LYS A 271 16.16 -5.54 20.20
CA LYS A 271 16.70 -5.96 18.91
C LYS A 271 17.75 -4.97 18.40
N LEU A 272 17.48 -3.66 18.53
CA LEU A 272 18.44 -2.63 18.15
C LEU A 272 19.74 -2.74 18.95
N ALA A 273 19.66 -2.88 20.27
CA ALA A 273 20.83 -3.09 21.13
C ALA A 273 21.61 -4.38 20.76
N ALA A 274 20.91 -5.46 20.43
CA ALA A 274 21.53 -6.70 19.96
C ALA A 274 22.26 -6.51 18.62
N LEU A 275 21.65 -5.82 17.68
CA LEU A 275 22.24 -5.48 16.39
C LEU A 275 23.48 -4.57 16.56
N GLU A 276 23.45 -3.62 17.50
CA GLU A 276 24.62 -2.79 17.82
C GLU A 276 25.80 -3.62 18.35
N LEU A 277 25.56 -4.64 19.17
CA LEU A 277 26.60 -5.57 19.60
C LEU A 277 27.19 -6.39 18.44
N LEU A 278 26.36 -6.71 17.42
CA LEU A 278 26.76 -7.47 16.23
C LEU A 278 27.37 -6.60 15.13
N TRP A 279 27.12 -5.28 15.12
CA TRP A 279 27.60 -4.36 14.10
C TRP A 279 29.11 -4.46 13.79
N PRO A 280 30.02 -4.58 14.77
CA PRO A 280 31.46 -4.74 14.48
C PRO A 280 31.80 -5.96 13.63
N ARG A 281 30.85 -6.87 13.45
CA ARG A 281 31.01 -8.12 12.69
C ARG A 281 30.33 -8.09 11.32
N HIS A 282 29.76 -6.95 10.92
CA HIS A 282 29.04 -6.85 9.66
C HIS A 282 29.90 -7.25 8.46
N ARG A 283 29.29 -7.85 7.47
CA ARG A 283 29.95 -8.32 6.25
C ARG A 283 30.15 -7.15 5.29
N VAL A 284 31.35 -6.51 5.36
CA VAL A 284 31.69 -5.27 4.61
C VAL A 284 31.38 -5.41 3.11
N GLY A 285 31.74 -6.54 2.49
CA GLY A 285 31.53 -6.79 1.06
C GLY A 285 30.03 -6.90 0.70
N ALA A 286 29.26 -7.61 1.50
CA ALA A 286 27.81 -7.74 1.28
C ALA A 286 27.09 -6.40 1.46
N LEU A 287 27.46 -5.64 2.49
CA LEU A 287 26.93 -4.31 2.71
C LEU A 287 27.25 -3.34 1.56
N ALA A 288 28.51 -3.36 1.07
CA ALA A 288 28.90 -2.51 -0.05
C ALA A 288 28.11 -2.85 -1.33
N GLN A 289 27.89 -4.13 -1.61
CA GLN A 289 27.09 -4.58 -2.74
C GLN A 289 25.61 -4.17 -2.59
N PHE A 290 25.03 -4.31 -1.41
CA PHE A 290 23.65 -3.92 -1.11
C PHE A 290 23.45 -2.41 -1.28
N ARG A 291 24.37 -1.59 -0.74
CA ARG A 291 24.35 -0.13 -0.92
C ARG A 291 24.49 0.27 -2.39
N HIS A 292 25.35 -0.41 -3.15
CA HIS A 292 25.48 -0.16 -4.59
C HIS A 292 24.20 -0.48 -5.36
N LEU A 293 23.54 -1.60 -5.02
CA LEU A 293 22.31 -2.04 -5.66
C LEU A 293 21.14 -1.07 -5.41
N HIS A 294 21.01 -0.53 -4.20
CA HIS A 294 19.88 0.30 -3.79
C HIS A 294 20.11 1.81 -3.89
N GLY A 295 21.38 2.22 -4.01
CA GLY A 295 21.74 3.60 -4.30
C GLY A 295 21.23 4.65 -3.33
N GLY A 296 20.88 5.83 -3.86
CA GLY A 296 20.52 7.01 -3.07
C GLY A 296 19.31 6.84 -2.16
N GLY A 297 18.31 6.06 -2.55
CA GLY A 297 17.11 5.85 -1.73
C GLY A 297 17.42 5.15 -0.40
N LEU A 298 18.35 4.17 -0.39
CA LEU A 298 18.82 3.52 0.84
C LEU A 298 19.63 4.50 1.70
N GLU A 299 20.50 5.28 1.07
CA GLU A 299 21.35 6.25 1.77
C GLU A 299 20.50 7.36 2.42
N ASP A 300 19.45 7.82 1.77
CA ASP A 300 18.54 8.83 2.32
C ASP A 300 17.74 8.28 3.50
N PHE A 301 17.20 7.07 3.38
CA PHE A 301 16.53 6.39 4.49
C PHE A 301 17.46 6.19 5.68
N ALA A 302 18.66 5.70 5.46
CA ALA A 302 19.64 5.44 6.51
C ALA A 302 20.11 6.74 7.19
N LEU A 303 20.27 7.80 6.42
CA LEU A 303 20.57 9.13 6.97
C LEU A 303 19.41 9.66 7.79
N PHE A 304 18.17 9.54 7.30
CA PHE A 304 16.99 9.90 8.08
C PHE A 304 16.97 9.18 9.42
N CYS A 305 17.20 7.87 9.44
CA CYS A 305 17.23 7.09 10.68
C CYS A 305 18.31 7.62 11.65
N ALA A 306 19.51 7.89 11.15
CA ALA A 306 20.59 8.41 11.96
C ALA A 306 20.31 9.82 12.51
N LEU A 307 19.66 10.68 11.73
CA LEU A 307 19.26 12.02 12.17
C LEU A 307 18.08 11.97 13.16
N ALA A 308 17.13 11.08 12.94
CA ALA A 308 15.99 10.91 13.84
C ALA A 308 16.42 10.44 15.23
N GLU A 309 17.43 9.59 15.34
CA GLU A 309 18.01 9.19 16.64
C GLU A 309 18.60 10.36 17.42
N VAL A 310 19.08 11.40 16.73
CA VAL A 310 19.70 12.59 17.34
C VAL A 310 18.66 13.67 17.65
N HIS A 311 17.74 13.88 16.72
CA HIS A 311 16.82 15.03 16.75
C HIS A 311 15.37 14.66 17.12
N GLY A 312 15.05 13.36 17.20
CA GLY A 312 13.68 12.89 17.36
C GLY A 312 12.87 12.97 16.07
N THR A 313 11.57 12.74 16.19
CA THR A 313 10.58 12.95 15.14
C THR A 313 9.42 13.79 15.70
N PRO A 314 8.72 14.58 14.87
CA PRO A 314 8.80 14.62 13.40
C PRO A 314 10.00 15.45 12.89
N TRP A 315 10.44 15.19 11.65
CA TRP A 315 11.57 15.88 11.00
C TRP A 315 11.30 17.39 10.78
N GLN A 316 10.07 17.82 10.79
CA GLN A 316 9.66 19.23 10.71
C GLN A 316 10.25 20.07 11.87
N ASP A 317 10.55 19.42 13.00
CA ASP A 317 11.14 20.06 14.19
C ASP A 317 12.69 20.08 14.14
N TRP A 318 13.31 19.46 13.14
CA TRP A 318 14.75 19.45 13.00
C TRP A 318 15.31 20.85 12.68
N PRO A 319 16.62 21.07 12.85
CA PRO A 319 17.27 22.27 12.35
C PRO A 319 16.95 22.48 10.86
N GLU A 320 16.61 23.70 10.46
CA GLU A 320 16.13 24.04 9.13
C GLU A 320 16.98 23.45 7.99
N GLN A 321 18.31 23.49 8.17
CA GLN A 321 19.29 22.98 7.20
C GLN A 321 19.25 21.45 6.99
N LEU A 322 18.53 20.70 7.85
CA LEU A 322 18.39 19.23 7.80
C LEU A 322 16.98 18.78 7.40
N ARG A 323 16.03 19.72 7.32
CA ARG A 323 14.61 19.37 7.03
C ARG A 323 14.36 18.87 5.61
N ARG A 324 15.35 19.02 4.72
CA ARG A 324 15.26 18.53 3.33
C ARG A 324 16.46 17.67 2.98
N PRO A 325 16.32 16.61 2.16
CA PRO A 325 17.43 15.73 1.76
C PRO A 325 18.47 16.43 0.88
N ASP A 326 18.13 17.57 0.28
CA ASP A 326 19.00 18.47 -0.48
C ASP A 326 19.37 19.75 0.30
N GLY A 327 19.04 19.81 1.58
CA GLY A 327 19.31 20.96 2.45
C GLY A 327 20.81 21.27 2.62
N PRO A 328 21.15 22.52 2.91
CA PRO A 328 22.56 22.95 2.96
C PRO A 328 23.40 22.25 4.05
N GLY A 329 22.77 21.68 5.08
CA GLY A 329 23.45 20.91 6.15
C GLY A 329 23.67 19.43 5.83
N ILE A 330 23.01 18.89 4.81
CA ILE A 330 22.97 17.44 4.55
C ILE A 330 24.32 16.86 4.17
N ALA A 331 25.13 17.57 3.37
CA ALA A 331 26.47 17.09 3.02
C ALA A 331 27.37 16.90 4.26
N ALA A 332 27.31 17.84 5.21
CA ALA A 332 28.01 17.73 6.48
C ALA A 332 27.43 16.61 7.38
N ALA A 333 26.08 16.48 7.42
CA ALA A 333 25.39 15.42 8.16
C ALA A 333 25.76 14.02 7.64
N ARG A 334 25.82 13.81 6.33
CA ARG A 334 26.28 12.54 5.72
C ARG A 334 27.67 12.13 6.19
N VAL A 335 28.57 13.10 6.33
CA VAL A 335 29.93 12.84 6.85
C VAL A 335 29.90 12.57 8.35
N ALA A 336 29.21 13.40 9.11
CA ALA A 336 29.13 13.28 10.58
C ALA A 336 28.45 11.97 11.05
N HIS A 337 27.47 11.50 10.32
CA HIS A 337 26.67 10.31 10.68
C HIS A 337 26.96 9.10 9.78
N ALA A 338 28.06 9.08 9.03
CA ALA A 338 28.39 8.06 8.04
C ALA A 338 28.36 6.64 8.60
N GLU A 339 28.90 6.42 9.80
CA GLU A 339 28.93 5.11 10.45
C GLU A 339 27.53 4.67 10.88
N ARG A 340 26.72 5.58 11.46
CA ARG A 340 25.35 5.25 11.89
C ARG A 340 24.42 5.01 10.69
N ALA A 341 24.57 5.77 9.62
CA ALA A 341 23.87 5.51 8.37
C ALA A 341 24.27 4.16 7.75
N ALA A 342 25.56 3.81 7.77
CA ALA A 342 26.00 2.48 7.33
C ALA A 342 25.42 1.34 8.17
N PHE A 343 25.26 1.54 9.48
CA PHE A 343 24.57 0.60 10.36
C PHE A 343 23.09 0.41 9.92
N TRP A 344 22.36 1.46 9.62
CA TRP A 344 20.97 1.36 9.15
C TRP A 344 20.86 0.73 7.75
N CYS A 345 21.83 0.97 6.86
CA CYS A 345 21.92 0.22 5.60
C CYS A 345 22.12 -1.28 5.85
N TRP A 346 22.96 -1.64 6.81
CA TRP A 346 23.19 -3.03 7.19
C TRP A 346 21.97 -3.68 7.83
N VAL A 347 21.22 -2.96 8.67
CA VAL A 347 19.93 -3.46 9.21
C VAL A 347 18.98 -3.82 8.09
N GLN A 348 18.87 -2.99 7.04
CA GLN A 348 18.03 -3.30 5.87
C GLN A 348 18.58 -4.49 5.05
N LEU A 349 19.90 -4.69 4.96
CA LEU A 349 20.49 -5.89 4.37
C LEU A 349 20.04 -7.16 5.13
N LEU A 350 20.07 -7.15 6.47
CA LEU A 350 19.65 -8.29 7.28
C LEU A 350 18.17 -8.63 7.08
N VAL A 351 17.33 -7.60 7.00
CA VAL A 351 15.89 -7.77 6.69
C VAL A 351 15.70 -8.38 5.31
N ASP A 352 16.39 -7.86 4.32
CA ASP A 352 16.35 -8.35 2.95
C ASP A 352 16.71 -9.84 2.85
N GLU A 353 17.77 -10.25 3.55
CA GLU A 353 18.21 -11.65 3.61
C GLU A 353 17.20 -12.57 4.28
N GLN A 354 16.49 -12.11 5.33
CA GLN A 354 15.49 -12.94 6.00
C GLN A 354 14.19 -13.10 5.22
N LEU A 355 13.86 -12.15 4.35
CA LEU A 355 12.70 -12.21 3.46
C LEU A 355 12.99 -12.94 2.14
N ALA A 356 14.26 -13.01 1.74
CA ALA A 356 14.65 -13.62 0.48
C ALA A 356 14.20 -15.08 0.38
N GLY A 357 13.63 -15.47 -0.75
CA GLY A 357 13.22 -16.83 -1.07
C GLY A 357 11.95 -17.32 -0.35
N LEU A 358 11.30 -16.48 0.46
CA LEU A 358 10.05 -16.88 1.12
C LEU A 358 8.92 -17.07 0.10
N GLY A 359 8.48 -18.32 -0.05
CA GLY A 359 7.34 -18.66 -0.91
C GLY A 359 7.64 -18.77 -2.41
N GLU A 360 8.91 -18.78 -2.85
CA GLU A 360 9.29 -18.90 -4.27
C GLU A 360 8.72 -20.15 -4.96
N ASP A 361 8.55 -21.25 -4.25
CA ASP A 361 8.00 -22.52 -4.78
C ASP A 361 6.46 -22.61 -4.67
N MET A 362 5.77 -21.54 -4.30
CA MET A 362 4.31 -21.50 -4.21
C MET A 362 3.72 -20.91 -5.49
N ALA A 363 2.44 -21.18 -5.78
CA ALA A 363 1.77 -20.71 -7.01
C ALA A 363 1.75 -19.17 -7.13
N VAL A 364 1.59 -18.45 -6.01
CA VAL A 364 1.69 -17.00 -5.90
C VAL A 364 2.85 -16.63 -4.98
N GLY A 365 2.98 -17.29 -3.84
CA GLY A 365 4.02 -17.00 -2.86
C GLY A 365 3.57 -16.03 -1.77
N LEU A 366 4.52 -15.23 -1.29
CA LEU A 366 4.24 -14.21 -0.28
C LEU A 366 3.56 -13.01 -0.93
N VAL A 367 2.41 -12.61 -0.41
CA VAL A 367 1.67 -11.41 -0.83
C VAL A 367 1.88 -10.33 0.22
N HIS A 368 2.56 -9.25 -0.17
CA HIS A 368 2.76 -8.10 0.71
C HIS A 368 1.54 -7.18 0.67
N ASP A 369 1.19 -6.61 1.81
CA ASP A 369 0.19 -5.56 1.88
C ASP A 369 0.86 -4.19 1.77
N LEU A 370 0.36 -3.33 0.87
CA LEU A 370 0.87 -1.98 0.63
C LEU A 370 -0.06 -0.96 1.26
N ALA A 371 0.41 -0.26 2.28
CA ALA A 371 -0.31 0.82 2.93
C ALA A 371 -0.61 2.00 1.98
N VAL A 372 -1.72 2.70 2.20
CA VAL A 372 -2.17 3.85 1.39
C VAL A 372 -1.13 4.97 1.35
N GLY A 373 -0.51 5.28 2.48
CA GLY A 373 0.42 6.39 2.63
C GLY A 373 1.51 6.12 3.65
N VAL A 374 2.15 7.18 4.09
CA VAL A 374 3.23 7.18 5.08
C VAL A 374 2.95 8.22 6.17
N ASP A 375 3.57 8.06 7.33
CA ASP A 375 3.59 9.08 8.37
C ASP A 375 4.19 10.39 7.83
N ALA A 376 3.51 11.51 8.06
CA ALA A 376 3.97 12.84 7.65
C ALA A 376 5.32 13.22 8.28
N GLY A 377 5.65 12.69 9.46
CA GLY A 377 6.94 12.85 10.13
C GLY A 377 7.97 11.77 9.78
N GLY A 378 7.65 10.86 8.85
CA GLY A 378 8.45 9.70 8.50
C GLY A 378 9.50 9.95 7.41
N ALA A 379 10.28 8.90 7.11
CA ALA A 379 11.41 8.96 6.19
C ALA A 379 11.00 9.23 4.74
N ASP A 380 9.94 8.57 4.25
CA ASP A 380 9.47 8.82 2.89
C ASP A 380 8.91 10.24 2.75
N ALA A 381 8.22 10.76 3.78
CA ALA A 381 7.72 12.13 3.77
C ALA A 381 8.88 13.16 3.76
N TRP A 382 9.98 12.88 4.48
CA TRP A 382 11.19 13.69 4.43
C TRP A 382 11.92 13.62 3.08
N ALA A 383 12.04 12.41 2.52
CA ALA A 383 12.78 12.22 1.27
C ALA A 383 12.00 12.68 0.02
N LEU A 384 10.67 12.65 0.07
CA LEU A 384 9.80 12.85 -1.08
C LEU A 384 8.93 14.12 -0.99
N GLN A 385 9.40 15.13 -0.24
CA GLN A 385 8.67 16.38 -0.01
C GLN A 385 8.18 17.05 -1.31
N ASP A 386 8.95 16.95 -2.38
CA ASP A 386 8.63 17.61 -3.66
C ASP A 386 7.46 16.95 -4.40
N VAL A 387 7.10 15.72 -4.03
CA VAL A 387 6.03 14.95 -4.70
C VAL A 387 4.87 14.57 -3.78
N LEU A 388 4.92 15.00 -2.51
CA LEU A 388 3.84 14.83 -1.54
C LEU A 388 3.16 16.18 -1.26
N ALA A 389 1.85 16.17 -1.03
CA ALA A 389 1.10 17.34 -0.59
C ALA A 389 1.17 17.42 0.95
N LEU A 390 2.28 17.93 1.47
CA LEU A 390 2.44 18.20 2.89
C LEU A 390 1.47 19.31 3.32
N GLY A 391 0.85 19.19 4.51
CA GLY A 391 -0.25 20.08 4.93
C GLY A 391 -1.64 19.67 4.42
N THR A 392 -1.72 18.47 3.82
CA THR A 392 -2.97 17.83 3.40
C THR A 392 -2.87 16.34 3.76
N THR A 393 -3.98 15.74 4.16
CA THR A 393 -4.04 14.32 4.52
C THR A 393 -5.02 13.56 3.65
N VAL A 394 -4.82 12.26 3.53
CA VAL A 394 -5.77 11.33 2.92
C VAL A 394 -6.80 10.92 3.95
N GLY A 395 -8.04 10.77 3.50
CA GLY A 395 -9.12 10.28 4.32
C GLY A 395 -10.25 9.68 3.50
N ALA A 396 -11.45 9.67 4.09
CA ALA A 396 -12.69 9.29 3.44
C ALA A 396 -13.82 10.26 3.81
N PRO A 397 -14.74 10.60 2.89
CA PRO A 397 -15.91 11.39 3.22
C PRO A 397 -16.83 10.62 4.19
N PRO A 398 -17.81 11.31 4.81
CA PRO A 398 -18.84 10.66 5.59
C PRO A 398 -19.54 9.52 4.84
N ASP A 399 -19.68 8.38 5.50
CA ASP A 399 -20.36 7.20 4.98
C ASP A 399 -21.32 6.58 6.00
N SER A 400 -21.92 5.44 5.68
CA SER A 400 -22.84 4.73 6.57
C SER A 400 -22.18 4.15 7.83
N PHE A 401 -20.85 3.93 7.79
CA PHE A 401 -20.05 3.37 8.89
C PHE A 401 -19.42 4.47 9.75
N ASN A 402 -19.05 5.61 9.11
CA ASN A 402 -18.47 6.77 9.79
C ASN A 402 -19.09 8.07 9.27
N GLN A 403 -20.12 8.55 9.96
CA GLN A 403 -20.88 9.75 9.57
C GLN A 403 -20.08 11.07 9.68
N GLN A 404 -18.92 11.06 10.33
CA GLN A 404 -18.05 12.22 10.44
C GLN A 404 -16.94 12.23 9.35
N GLY A 405 -16.84 11.16 8.56
CA GLY A 405 -15.70 10.91 7.68
C GLY A 405 -14.48 10.46 8.46
N GLN A 406 -13.40 10.22 7.74
CA GLN A 406 -12.13 9.75 8.30
C GLN A 406 -10.99 10.62 7.80
N ASP A 407 -10.05 10.92 8.68
CA ASP A 407 -8.74 11.48 8.37
C ASP A 407 -7.68 10.49 8.84
N TRP A 408 -6.85 10.01 7.90
CA TRP A 408 -5.83 8.99 8.18
C TRP A 408 -4.46 9.58 8.54
N GLY A 409 -4.31 10.91 8.46
CA GLY A 409 -3.08 11.60 8.80
C GLY A 409 -1.92 11.38 7.82
N LEU A 410 -2.17 10.87 6.63
CA LEU A 410 -1.16 10.47 5.66
C LEU A 410 -1.11 11.48 4.50
N PRO A 411 0.05 12.10 4.18
CA PRO A 411 0.14 13.04 3.05
C PRO A 411 -0.03 12.29 1.72
N PRO A 412 -0.91 12.78 0.80
CA PRO A 412 -1.10 12.18 -0.50
C PRO A 412 0.04 12.54 -1.48
N TRP A 413 0.20 11.71 -2.53
CA TRP A 413 1.00 12.08 -3.68
C TRP A 413 0.40 13.30 -4.39
N ARG A 414 1.24 14.22 -4.83
CA ARG A 414 0.86 15.31 -5.75
C ARG A 414 0.84 14.77 -7.18
N PRO A 415 -0.32 14.69 -7.86
CA PRO A 415 -0.40 14.08 -9.19
C PRO A 415 0.41 14.85 -10.25
N ASP A 416 0.45 16.18 -10.16
CA ASP A 416 1.22 17.06 -11.04
C ASP A 416 2.74 16.84 -10.90
N ARG A 417 3.23 16.79 -9.66
CA ARG A 417 4.64 16.59 -9.34
C ARG A 417 5.11 15.18 -9.61
N LEU A 418 4.26 14.19 -9.33
CA LEU A 418 4.55 12.79 -9.64
C LEU A 418 4.71 12.57 -11.14
N ARG A 419 3.83 13.21 -11.95
CA ARG A 419 3.93 13.21 -13.41
C ARG A 419 5.21 13.95 -13.87
N ALA A 420 5.51 15.11 -13.31
CA ALA A 420 6.72 15.87 -13.62
C ALA A 420 8.00 15.09 -13.31
N ALA A 421 8.00 14.26 -12.27
CA ALA A 421 9.08 13.33 -11.93
C ALA A 421 9.11 12.05 -12.78
N GLY A 422 8.31 11.95 -13.85
CA GLY A 422 8.23 10.77 -14.71
C GLY A 422 7.79 9.51 -13.97
N TYR A 423 7.02 9.64 -12.89
CA TYR A 423 6.59 8.56 -11.98
C TYR A 423 7.74 7.81 -11.29
N ALA A 424 8.97 8.34 -11.29
CA ALA A 424 10.12 7.66 -10.70
C ALA A 424 9.94 7.31 -9.20
N PRO A 425 9.36 8.18 -8.32
CA PRO A 425 9.10 7.84 -6.94
C PRO A 425 8.09 6.70 -6.78
N TYR A 426 7.02 6.69 -7.59
CA TYR A 426 6.03 5.62 -7.57
C TYR A 426 6.61 4.29 -8.09
N ARG A 427 7.45 4.34 -9.15
CA ARG A 427 8.21 3.18 -9.63
C ARG A 427 9.11 2.59 -8.54
N ALA A 428 9.82 3.44 -7.80
CA ALA A 428 10.67 3.02 -6.68
C ALA A 428 9.85 2.32 -5.59
N LEU A 429 8.67 2.87 -5.23
CA LEU A 429 7.75 2.26 -4.28
C LEU A 429 7.30 0.87 -4.75
N VAL A 430 6.80 0.76 -5.98
CA VAL A 430 6.31 -0.50 -6.55
C VAL A 430 7.42 -1.56 -6.57
N ARG A 431 8.62 -1.20 -6.99
CA ARG A 431 9.79 -2.09 -6.94
C ARG A 431 10.17 -2.51 -5.53
N GLY A 432 10.11 -1.56 -4.60
CA GLY A 432 10.41 -1.82 -3.18
C GLY A 432 9.45 -2.84 -2.57
N VAL A 433 8.12 -2.68 -2.81
CA VAL A 433 7.13 -3.60 -2.24
C VAL A 433 7.12 -4.96 -2.93
N LEU A 434 7.42 -5.01 -4.23
CA LEU A 434 7.49 -6.26 -5.01
C LEU A 434 8.74 -7.09 -4.70
N ARG A 435 9.74 -6.53 -4.05
CA ARG A 435 10.94 -7.29 -3.69
C ARG A 435 10.60 -8.39 -2.68
N HIS A 436 10.95 -9.62 -3.02
CA HIS A 436 10.62 -10.85 -2.28
C HIS A 436 9.12 -11.14 -2.17
N ALA A 437 8.29 -10.59 -3.09
CA ALA A 437 6.86 -10.80 -3.14
C ALA A 437 6.43 -11.51 -4.42
N GLY A 438 5.59 -12.52 -4.28
CA GLY A 438 4.87 -13.12 -5.43
C GLY A 438 3.54 -12.41 -5.71
N GLY A 439 3.14 -11.49 -4.83
CA GLY A 439 1.99 -10.62 -5.04
C GLY A 439 1.99 -9.40 -4.11
N VAL A 440 1.13 -8.43 -4.44
CA VAL A 440 0.89 -7.25 -3.62
C VAL A 440 -0.61 -7.00 -3.52
N ARG A 441 -1.12 -6.85 -2.29
CA ARG A 441 -2.42 -6.26 -2.01
C ARG A 441 -2.23 -4.76 -1.86
N ILE A 442 -2.94 -3.98 -2.65
CA ILE A 442 -2.93 -2.51 -2.56
C ILE A 442 -4.11 -2.10 -1.68
N ASP A 443 -3.80 -1.57 -0.52
CA ASP A 443 -4.80 -1.01 0.39
C ASP A 443 -5.43 0.22 -0.25
N HIS A 444 -6.77 0.31 -0.19
CA HIS A 444 -7.56 1.37 -0.82
C HIS A 444 -7.16 1.63 -2.28
N VAL A 445 -7.35 0.65 -3.17
CA VAL A 445 -6.92 0.71 -4.58
C VAL A 445 -7.53 1.88 -5.36
N MET A 446 -8.62 2.48 -4.84
CA MET A 446 -9.20 3.73 -5.35
C MET A 446 -8.17 4.86 -5.39
N GLY A 447 -7.13 4.80 -4.56
CA GLY A 447 -6.01 5.72 -4.56
C GLY A 447 -5.24 5.81 -5.88
N LEU A 448 -5.36 4.82 -6.78
CA LEU A 448 -4.85 4.92 -8.14
C LEU A 448 -5.69 5.85 -9.04
N PHE A 449 -6.94 6.12 -8.66
CA PHE A 449 -7.88 6.92 -9.45
C PHE A 449 -8.16 8.27 -8.82
N ARG A 450 -8.43 8.30 -7.52
CA ARG A 450 -8.68 9.51 -6.74
C ARG A 450 -8.49 9.23 -5.24
N LEU A 451 -8.13 10.27 -4.50
CA LEU A 451 -8.08 10.25 -3.04
C LEU A 451 -8.89 11.41 -2.48
N TRP A 452 -9.50 11.18 -1.32
CA TRP A 452 -10.13 12.22 -0.53
C TRP A 452 -9.06 13.02 0.21
N TRP A 453 -8.90 14.29 -0.14
CA TRP A 453 -7.92 15.20 0.46
C TRP A 453 -8.58 16.05 1.52
N VAL A 454 -8.07 15.98 2.73
CA VAL A 454 -8.49 16.78 3.88
C VAL A 454 -7.43 17.84 4.12
N PRO A 455 -7.75 19.15 3.98
CA PRO A 455 -6.79 20.20 4.30
C PRO A 455 -6.43 20.22 5.77
N GLU A 456 -5.18 20.57 6.09
CA GLU A 456 -4.72 20.70 7.47
C GLU A 456 -5.64 21.60 8.30
N GLY A 457 -6.04 21.13 9.48
CA GLY A 457 -6.93 21.84 10.40
C GLY A 457 -8.41 21.83 10.03
N ALA A 458 -8.79 21.22 8.89
CA ALA A 458 -10.19 21.01 8.52
C ALA A 458 -10.72 19.69 9.12
N GLY A 459 -12.05 19.60 9.24
CA GLY A 459 -12.71 18.34 9.57
C GLY A 459 -12.68 17.35 8.40
N ALA A 460 -12.70 16.04 8.68
CA ALA A 460 -12.66 15.00 7.65
C ALA A 460 -13.75 15.15 6.57
N ALA A 461 -14.94 15.68 6.94
CA ALA A 461 -16.04 15.96 6.01
C ALA A 461 -15.79 17.20 5.10
N GLU A 462 -14.79 18.01 5.39
CA GLU A 462 -14.51 19.27 4.66
C GLU A 462 -13.46 19.10 3.55
N GLY A 463 -13.20 17.87 3.15
CA GLY A 463 -12.28 17.54 2.07
C GLY A 463 -12.89 17.61 0.67
N THR A 464 -12.10 17.19 -0.31
CA THR A 464 -12.52 16.94 -1.68
C THR A 464 -11.72 15.83 -2.33
N TYR A 465 -12.28 15.21 -3.39
CA TYR A 465 -11.52 14.26 -4.19
C TYR A 465 -10.55 14.96 -5.13
N VAL A 466 -9.31 14.46 -5.16
CA VAL A 466 -8.30 14.82 -6.15
C VAL A 466 -7.97 13.58 -6.99
N SER A 467 -8.04 13.74 -8.31
CA SER A 467 -7.86 12.66 -9.28
C SER A 467 -6.41 12.44 -9.64
N TYR A 468 -6.07 11.20 -9.96
CA TYR A 468 -4.76 10.75 -10.45
C TYR A 468 -4.87 10.23 -11.87
N ASP A 469 -3.73 10.18 -12.58
CA ASP A 469 -3.61 9.49 -13.87
C ASP A 469 -3.54 7.96 -13.64
N ALA A 470 -4.71 7.35 -13.51
CA ALA A 470 -4.83 5.91 -13.26
C ALA A 470 -4.17 5.07 -14.35
N GLN A 471 -4.19 5.52 -15.62
CA GLN A 471 -3.57 4.80 -16.71
C GLN A 471 -2.05 4.73 -16.55
N ALA A 472 -1.43 5.85 -16.17
CA ALA A 472 -0.01 5.90 -15.91
C ALA A 472 0.39 5.06 -14.67
N LEU A 473 -0.34 5.18 -13.56
CA LEU A 473 -0.07 4.41 -12.34
C LEU A 473 -0.24 2.90 -12.57
N LEU A 474 -1.29 2.49 -13.29
CA LEU A 474 -1.51 1.09 -13.68
C LEU A 474 -0.44 0.61 -14.66
N ALA A 475 0.07 1.46 -15.57
CA ALA A 475 1.15 1.10 -16.46
C ALA A 475 2.46 0.83 -15.71
N VAL A 476 2.82 1.70 -14.74
CA VAL A 476 3.99 1.47 -13.87
C VAL A 476 3.83 0.16 -13.12
N LEU A 477 2.67 -0.05 -12.50
CA LEU A 477 2.35 -1.25 -11.74
C LEU A 477 2.45 -2.51 -12.62
N ALA A 478 1.88 -2.45 -13.84
CA ALA A 478 1.86 -3.57 -14.77
C ALA A 478 3.26 -3.99 -15.22
N LEU A 479 4.12 -3.01 -15.57
CA LEU A 479 5.49 -3.33 -15.98
C LEU A 479 6.33 -3.91 -14.85
N GLU A 480 6.27 -3.29 -13.66
CA GLU A 480 7.10 -3.75 -12.54
C GLU A 480 6.59 -5.09 -11.96
N ALA A 481 5.27 -5.31 -11.93
CA ALA A 481 4.70 -6.60 -11.54
C ALA A 481 5.04 -7.72 -12.55
N LEU A 482 5.00 -7.43 -13.86
CA LEU A 482 5.45 -8.38 -14.88
C LEU A 482 6.92 -8.79 -14.67
N ARG A 483 7.78 -7.82 -14.37
CA ARG A 483 9.22 -8.07 -14.10
C ARG A 483 9.47 -8.89 -12.85
N ALA A 484 8.63 -8.71 -11.85
CA ALA A 484 8.69 -9.47 -10.60
C ALA A 484 7.97 -10.83 -10.69
N GLY A 485 7.20 -11.10 -11.76
CA GLY A 485 6.33 -12.28 -11.83
C GLY A 485 5.19 -12.26 -10.80
N ALA A 486 4.75 -11.08 -10.38
CA ALA A 486 3.86 -10.89 -9.23
C ALA A 486 2.41 -10.62 -9.64
N VAL A 487 1.49 -11.07 -8.78
CA VAL A 487 0.05 -10.82 -8.88
C VAL A 487 -0.31 -9.55 -8.12
N ILE A 488 -1.25 -8.76 -8.65
CA ILE A 488 -1.77 -7.56 -7.97
C ILE A 488 -3.21 -7.78 -7.55
N VAL A 489 -3.47 -7.50 -6.27
CA VAL A 489 -4.81 -7.50 -5.68
C VAL A 489 -5.12 -6.08 -5.21
N GLY A 490 -6.24 -5.52 -5.64
CA GLY A 490 -6.73 -4.24 -5.16
C GLY A 490 -7.78 -4.44 -4.07
N GLU A 491 -7.62 -3.76 -2.95
CA GLU A 491 -8.71 -3.65 -1.99
C GLU A 491 -9.71 -2.61 -2.54
N ASP A 492 -10.87 -3.09 -2.97
CA ASP A 492 -11.95 -2.32 -3.60
C ASP A 492 -13.27 -2.44 -2.83
N LEU A 493 -13.15 -2.44 -1.49
CA LEU A 493 -14.31 -2.45 -0.59
C LEU A 493 -14.96 -1.07 -0.49
N GLY A 494 -16.23 -1.04 -0.09
CA GLY A 494 -17.00 0.19 0.05
C GLY A 494 -17.62 0.69 -1.26
N THR A 495 -17.88 2.01 -1.35
CA THR A 495 -18.56 2.62 -2.49
C THR A 495 -17.57 2.83 -3.64
N VAL A 496 -17.55 1.90 -4.59
CA VAL A 496 -16.65 1.91 -5.74
C VAL A 496 -17.45 2.14 -7.03
N GLU A 497 -17.06 3.16 -7.80
CA GLU A 497 -17.67 3.43 -9.09
C GLU A 497 -17.50 2.23 -10.06
N ALA A 498 -18.56 1.86 -10.79
CA ALA A 498 -18.52 0.74 -11.72
C ALA A 498 -17.37 0.85 -12.76
N ARG A 499 -17.07 2.08 -13.24
CA ARG A 499 -15.97 2.33 -14.18
C ARG A 499 -14.60 1.95 -13.59
N VAL A 500 -14.40 2.12 -12.28
CA VAL A 500 -13.14 1.78 -11.61
C VAL A 500 -12.97 0.27 -11.59
N ARG A 501 -14.02 -0.48 -11.19
CA ARG A 501 -13.99 -1.95 -11.22
C ARG A 501 -13.70 -2.48 -12.62
N THR A 502 -14.40 -1.96 -13.64
CA THR A 502 -14.13 -2.34 -15.04
C THR A 502 -12.68 -2.07 -15.44
N THR A 503 -12.13 -0.89 -15.09
CA THR A 503 -10.74 -0.56 -15.43
C THR A 503 -9.74 -1.48 -14.71
N LEU A 504 -9.99 -1.84 -13.45
CA LEU A 504 -9.15 -2.78 -12.70
C LEU A 504 -9.22 -4.20 -13.30
N ASP A 505 -10.41 -4.68 -13.64
CA ASP A 505 -10.62 -5.99 -14.27
C ASP A 505 -9.93 -6.06 -15.64
N ASP A 506 -10.08 -5.02 -16.47
CA ASP A 506 -9.41 -4.90 -17.77
C ASP A 506 -7.88 -4.86 -17.61
N ALA A 507 -7.41 -4.21 -16.56
CA ALA A 507 -5.99 -4.16 -16.22
C ALA A 507 -5.44 -5.49 -15.68
N GLY A 508 -6.28 -6.43 -15.28
CA GLY A 508 -5.86 -7.69 -14.64
C GLY A 508 -5.51 -7.55 -13.15
N VAL A 509 -6.02 -6.52 -12.49
CA VAL A 509 -5.95 -6.38 -11.03
C VAL A 509 -7.06 -7.21 -10.42
N LEU A 510 -6.74 -8.15 -9.54
CA LEU A 510 -7.76 -8.89 -8.80
C LEU A 510 -8.42 -7.97 -7.78
N GLY A 511 -9.74 -8.08 -7.62
CA GLY A 511 -10.41 -7.36 -6.56
C GLY A 511 -10.46 -8.14 -5.25
N SER A 512 -11.08 -7.56 -4.22
CA SER A 512 -11.33 -8.19 -2.94
C SER A 512 -12.80 -8.62 -2.81
N ALA A 513 -13.04 -9.91 -2.56
CA ALA A 513 -14.36 -10.46 -2.26
C ALA A 513 -14.37 -10.87 -0.77
N VAL A 514 -15.03 -10.06 0.06
CA VAL A 514 -15.12 -10.31 1.50
C VAL A 514 -16.53 -10.77 1.84
N LEU A 515 -16.68 -11.92 2.49
CA LEU A 515 -17.97 -12.56 2.77
C LEU A 515 -19.03 -11.60 3.34
N TRP A 516 -18.60 -10.66 4.18
CA TRP A 516 -19.49 -9.67 4.81
C TRP A 516 -20.12 -8.67 3.84
N PHE A 517 -19.52 -8.49 2.66
CA PHE A 517 -19.94 -7.50 1.65
C PHE A 517 -20.44 -8.10 0.35
N GLU A 518 -20.38 -9.42 0.22
CA GLU A 518 -20.96 -10.10 -0.95
C GLU A 518 -22.47 -10.24 -0.79
N THR A 519 -23.17 -9.11 -1.00
CA THR A 519 -24.64 -8.98 -0.86
C THR A 519 -25.25 -8.41 -2.13
N ASP A 520 -26.56 -8.65 -2.30
CA ASP A 520 -27.36 -7.95 -3.30
C ASP A 520 -27.81 -6.57 -2.81
N ASP A 521 -28.58 -5.86 -3.64
CA ASP A 521 -29.08 -4.51 -3.35
C ASP A 521 -30.02 -4.47 -2.10
N ASP A 522 -30.62 -5.59 -1.72
CA ASP A 522 -31.47 -5.70 -0.53
C ASP A 522 -30.66 -6.11 0.71
N GLY A 523 -29.34 -6.23 0.59
CA GLY A 523 -28.45 -6.66 1.66
C GLY A 523 -28.56 -8.15 1.99
N SER A 524 -29.10 -8.96 1.09
CA SER A 524 -29.13 -10.42 1.25
C SER A 524 -27.82 -11.02 0.73
N PRO A 525 -27.20 -11.98 1.47
CA PRO A 525 -25.95 -12.60 1.04
C PRO A 525 -26.06 -13.28 -0.31
N LEU A 526 -25.12 -13.00 -1.20
CA LEU A 526 -25.03 -13.63 -2.52
C LEU A 526 -24.56 -15.09 -2.40
N PRO A 527 -25.14 -16.02 -3.19
CA PRO A 527 -24.60 -17.36 -3.30
C PRO A 527 -23.14 -17.35 -3.75
N PRO A 528 -22.24 -18.13 -3.13
CA PRO A 528 -20.81 -18.08 -3.43
C PRO A 528 -20.46 -18.23 -4.92
N ARG A 529 -21.21 -19.05 -5.66
CA ARG A 529 -21.00 -19.27 -7.10
C ARG A 529 -21.23 -18.03 -7.97
N SER A 530 -21.89 -17.00 -7.45
CA SER A 530 -22.16 -15.74 -8.16
C SER A 530 -21.11 -14.66 -7.89
N TRP A 531 -20.15 -14.94 -7.00
CA TRP A 531 -19.08 -14.00 -6.72
C TRP A 531 -18.18 -13.76 -7.95
N ARG A 532 -17.52 -12.64 -7.97
CA ARG A 532 -16.62 -12.22 -9.06
C ARG A 532 -15.40 -13.17 -9.15
N PRO A 533 -15.12 -13.78 -10.34
CA PRO A 533 -13.97 -14.68 -10.50
C PRO A 533 -12.61 -13.99 -10.32
N ALA A 534 -12.44 -12.78 -10.85
CA ALA A 534 -11.20 -12.02 -10.78
C ALA A 534 -11.03 -11.37 -9.38
N ALA A 535 -11.00 -12.17 -8.33
CA ALA A 535 -10.89 -11.69 -6.96
C ALA A 535 -10.07 -12.62 -6.05
N LEU A 536 -9.63 -12.03 -4.94
CA LEU A 536 -9.18 -12.70 -3.74
C LEU A 536 -10.36 -12.75 -2.76
N ALA A 537 -10.77 -13.96 -2.36
CA ALA A 537 -11.86 -14.19 -1.41
C ALA A 537 -11.34 -14.40 0.00
N SER A 538 -11.99 -13.76 0.98
CA SER A 538 -11.75 -13.98 2.40
C SER A 538 -13.04 -13.81 3.20
N ILE A 539 -13.08 -14.30 4.44
CA ILE A 539 -14.21 -14.01 5.35
C ILE A 539 -14.11 -12.58 5.83
N THR A 540 -12.91 -12.16 6.24
CA THR A 540 -12.68 -10.91 6.96
C THR A 540 -11.39 -10.23 6.50
N THR A 541 -11.20 -9.00 6.94
CA THR A 541 -9.94 -8.24 6.89
C THR A 541 -9.50 -7.90 8.32
N HIS A 542 -8.40 -7.16 8.46
CA HIS A 542 -7.92 -6.68 9.76
C HIS A 542 -8.86 -5.68 10.46
N ASP A 543 -9.75 -5.01 9.71
CA ASP A 543 -10.69 -3.98 10.18
C ASP A 543 -12.09 -4.50 10.49
N LEU A 544 -12.31 -5.78 10.25
CA LEU A 544 -13.63 -6.41 10.34
C LEU A 544 -13.64 -7.49 11.42
N PRO A 545 -14.82 -7.87 11.94
CA PRO A 545 -14.91 -8.94 12.91
C PRO A 545 -14.45 -10.27 12.33
N THR A 546 -13.82 -11.08 13.16
CA THR A 546 -13.55 -12.49 12.83
C THR A 546 -14.87 -13.25 12.66
N ALA A 547 -14.84 -14.41 12.02
CA ALA A 547 -16.02 -15.26 11.87
C ALA A 547 -16.66 -15.59 13.23
N ALA A 548 -15.85 -16.00 14.20
CA ALA A 548 -16.31 -16.30 15.56
C ALA A 548 -16.81 -15.03 16.30
N GLY A 549 -16.12 -13.91 16.14
CA GLY A 549 -16.50 -12.62 16.73
C GLY A 549 -17.82 -12.08 16.18
N PHE A 550 -18.08 -12.25 14.86
CA PHE A 550 -19.36 -11.90 14.25
C PHE A 550 -20.50 -12.76 14.80
N LEU A 551 -20.31 -14.08 14.88
CA LEU A 551 -21.30 -15.01 15.39
C LEU A 551 -21.64 -14.75 16.87
N ALA A 552 -20.64 -14.31 17.66
CA ALA A 552 -20.79 -13.96 19.09
C ALA A 552 -21.25 -12.51 19.32
N GLU A 553 -21.45 -11.71 18.26
CA GLU A 553 -21.76 -10.26 18.34
C GLU A 553 -20.69 -9.44 19.13
N GLU A 554 -19.45 -9.93 19.18
CA GLU A 554 -18.35 -9.32 19.96
C GLU A 554 -18.06 -7.88 19.51
N HIS A 555 -18.07 -7.62 18.22
CA HIS A 555 -17.87 -6.28 17.64
C HIS A 555 -18.94 -5.27 18.08
N VAL A 556 -20.20 -5.72 18.30
CA VAL A 556 -21.29 -4.86 18.84
C VAL A 556 -21.05 -4.56 20.29
N ARG A 557 -20.66 -5.59 21.08
CA ARG A 557 -20.34 -5.43 22.51
C ARG A 557 -19.20 -4.43 22.72
N VAL A 558 -18.09 -4.59 21.97
CA VAL A 558 -16.92 -3.72 22.10
C VAL A 558 -17.27 -2.27 21.67
N ARG A 559 -17.97 -2.07 20.56
CA ARG A 559 -18.39 -0.73 20.13
C ARG A 559 -19.34 -0.06 21.12
N HIS A 560 -20.21 -0.84 21.75
CA HIS A 560 -21.08 -0.33 22.81
C HIS A 560 -20.28 0.15 24.02
N GLU A 561 -19.31 -0.64 24.50
CA GLU A 561 -18.44 -0.28 25.62
C GLU A 561 -17.58 0.98 25.35
N LEU A 562 -17.32 1.27 24.07
CA LEU A 562 -16.54 2.42 23.62
C LEU A 562 -17.39 3.62 23.17
N ASP A 563 -18.72 3.59 23.40
CA ASP A 563 -19.66 4.62 22.95
C ASP A 563 -19.59 4.93 21.42
N GLN A 564 -19.32 3.89 20.61
CA GLN A 564 -19.16 4.01 19.16
C GLN A 564 -20.36 3.52 18.35
N LEU A 565 -21.47 3.15 18.98
CA LEU A 565 -22.68 2.76 18.28
C LEU A 565 -23.42 4.00 17.76
N GLY A 566 -23.77 4.00 16.46
CA GLY A 566 -24.62 5.03 15.85
C GLY A 566 -26.10 4.93 16.26
N HIS A 567 -26.51 3.76 16.76
CA HIS A 567 -27.87 3.46 17.19
C HIS A 567 -27.89 2.82 18.58
N SER A 568 -29.09 2.55 19.12
CA SER A 568 -29.19 1.85 20.40
C SER A 568 -28.57 0.43 20.31
N LEU A 569 -28.02 -0.05 21.42
CA LEU A 569 -27.50 -1.43 21.50
C LEU A 569 -28.51 -2.46 20.98
N GLN A 570 -29.77 -2.34 21.37
CA GLN A 570 -30.83 -3.25 20.95
C GLN A 570 -31.00 -3.21 19.42
N THR A 571 -31.01 -2.04 18.81
CA THR A 571 -31.15 -1.88 17.36
C THR A 571 -29.99 -2.53 16.63
N GLU A 572 -28.75 -2.33 17.12
CA GLU A 572 -27.56 -2.94 16.51
C GLU A 572 -27.55 -4.47 16.67
N GLN A 573 -27.94 -4.97 17.82
CA GLN A 573 -28.06 -6.42 18.03
C GLN A 573 -29.13 -7.05 17.12
N GLU A 574 -30.28 -6.39 16.95
CA GLU A 574 -31.34 -6.85 16.03
C GLU A 574 -30.83 -6.86 14.58
N ARG A 575 -30.10 -5.84 14.16
CA ARG A 575 -29.49 -5.74 12.83
C ARG A 575 -28.52 -6.91 12.59
N VAL A 576 -27.54 -7.08 13.45
CA VAL A 576 -26.50 -8.12 13.32
C VAL A 576 -27.13 -9.53 13.40
N ARG A 577 -28.15 -9.71 14.25
CA ARG A 577 -28.91 -10.98 14.30
C ARG A 577 -29.56 -11.28 12.96
N THR A 578 -30.20 -10.30 12.35
CA THR A 578 -30.85 -10.46 11.04
C THR A 578 -29.83 -10.79 9.95
N GLU A 579 -28.69 -10.09 9.92
CA GLU A 579 -27.59 -10.38 8.98
C GLU A 579 -27.06 -11.81 9.17
N ARG A 580 -26.83 -12.22 10.42
CA ARG A 580 -26.38 -13.57 10.76
C ARG A 580 -27.39 -14.62 10.31
N GLU A 581 -28.69 -14.42 10.59
CA GLU A 581 -29.74 -15.35 10.18
C GLU A 581 -29.83 -15.50 8.66
N ARG A 582 -29.72 -14.39 7.91
CA ARG A 582 -29.71 -14.43 6.44
C ARG A 582 -28.47 -15.17 5.92
N LEU A 583 -27.27 -14.92 6.49
CA LEU A 583 -26.06 -15.61 6.12
C LEU A 583 -26.15 -17.11 6.37
N LEU A 584 -26.59 -17.54 7.56
CA LEU A 584 -26.75 -18.96 7.89
C LEU A 584 -27.81 -19.63 7.01
N ALA A 585 -28.91 -18.93 6.69
CA ALA A 585 -29.94 -19.43 5.78
C ALA A 585 -29.38 -19.63 4.35
N MET A 586 -28.60 -18.68 3.85
CA MET A 586 -27.90 -18.81 2.54
C MET A 586 -26.96 -20.02 2.55
N LEU A 587 -26.12 -20.16 3.58
CA LEU A 587 -25.19 -21.29 3.72
C LEU A 587 -25.93 -22.63 3.77
N GLY A 588 -27.10 -22.69 4.43
CA GLY A 588 -27.97 -23.85 4.46
C GLY A 588 -28.56 -24.15 3.10
N ALA A 589 -29.09 -23.14 2.40
CA ALA A 589 -29.68 -23.28 1.06
C ALA A 589 -28.68 -23.75 0.00
N GLU A 590 -27.41 -23.34 0.12
CA GLU A 590 -26.32 -23.82 -0.73
C GLU A 590 -25.78 -25.21 -0.32
N GLY A 591 -26.29 -25.81 0.75
CA GLY A 591 -25.84 -27.12 1.25
C GLY A 591 -24.49 -27.09 1.95
N LEU A 592 -24.00 -25.90 2.32
CA LEU A 592 -22.71 -25.69 2.96
C LEU A 592 -22.79 -25.81 4.49
N LEU A 593 -23.96 -25.59 5.07
CA LEU A 593 -24.27 -25.73 6.49
C LEU A 593 -25.38 -26.75 6.71
N SER A 594 -25.05 -27.86 7.37
CA SER A 594 -26.05 -28.84 7.83
C SER A 594 -26.61 -28.47 9.22
N GLU A 595 -27.72 -29.05 9.61
CA GLU A 595 -28.29 -28.90 10.97
C GLU A 595 -27.26 -29.34 12.04
N GLY A 596 -26.97 -28.46 12.99
CA GLY A 596 -25.91 -28.67 14.02
C GLY A 596 -24.46 -28.62 13.49
N GLY A 597 -24.26 -28.24 12.24
CA GLY A 597 -22.92 -28.04 11.66
C GLY A 597 -22.19 -26.84 12.22
N ASP A 598 -20.88 -26.75 11.94
CA ASP A 598 -20.00 -25.65 12.36
C ASP A 598 -20.16 -24.45 11.38
N PRO A 599 -20.72 -23.31 11.81
CA PRO A 599 -20.92 -22.14 10.94
C PRO A 599 -19.60 -21.54 10.42
N VAL A 600 -18.52 -21.56 11.22
CA VAL A 600 -17.23 -21.03 10.80
C VAL A 600 -16.66 -21.86 9.65
N LEU A 601 -16.77 -23.18 9.75
CA LEU A 601 -16.37 -24.08 8.68
C LEU A 601 -17.25 -23.91 7.43
N ALA A 602 -18.57 -23.67 7.59
CA ALA A 602 -19.47 -23.42 6.49
C ALA A 602 -19.16 -22.10 5.75
N MET A 603 -18.76 -21.05 6.47
CA MET A 603 -18.28 -19.79 5.87
C MET A 603 -17.03 -20.03 5.02
N HIS A 604 -16.06 -20.82 5.49
CA HIS A 604 -14.90 -21.21 4.69
C HIS A 604 -15.29 -22.10 3.49
N ALA A 605 -16.30 -22.95 3.63
CA ALA A 605 -16.84 -23.73 2.50
C ALA A 605 -17.45 -22.81 1.42
N ALA A 606 -18.06 -21.68 1.80
CA ALA A 606 -18.52 -20.68 0.85
C ALA A 606 -17.35 -20.07 0.05
N LEU A 607 -16.22 -19.75 0.70
CA LEU A 607 -15.03 -19.29 -0.01
C LEU A 607 -14.54 -20.33 -1.03
N VAL A 608 -14.48 -21.60 -0.65
CA VAL A 608 -14.07 -22.70 -1.54
C VAL A 608 -15.03 -22.86 -2.72
N ALA A 609 -16.33 -22.72 -2.49
CA ALA A 609 -17.38 -22.82 -3.52
C ALA A 609 -17.42 -21.60 -4.46
N SER A 610 -16.80 -20.47 -4.10
CA SER A 610 -16.71 -19.27 -4.95
C SER A 610 -15.82 -19.52 -6.17
N PRO A 611 -16.00 -18.78 -7.27
CA PRO A 611 -15.11 -18.86 -8.45
C PRO A 611 -13.83 -18.03 -8.30
N CYS A 612 -13.59 -17.38 -7.15
CA CYS A 612 -12.47 -16.47 -6.93
C CYS A 612 -11.12 -17.14 -7.15
N ARG A 613 -10.16 -16.41 -7.72
CA ARG A 613 -8.83 -16.93 -8.11
C ARG A 613 -7.96 -17.29 -6.90
N ILE A 614 -8.04 -16.51 -5.84
CA ILE A 614 -7.29 -16.76 -4.60
C ILE A 614 -8.30 -16.84 -3.46
N VAL A 615 -8.16 -17.84 -2.60
CA VAL A 615 -9.01 -18.04 -1.42
C VAL A 615 -8.13 -18.01 -0.18
N LEU A 616 -8.38 -17.09 0.74
CA LEU A 616 -7.58 -16.96 1.96
C LEU A 616 -8.43 -17.21 3.21
N ALA A 617 -7.89 -18.01 4.12
CA ALA A 617 -8.40 -18.15 5.49
C ALA A 617 -7.51 -17.38 6.47
N SER A 618 -8.04 -17.03 7.64
CA SER A 618 -7.32 -16.41 8.75
C SER A 618 -7.03 -17.43 9.84
N TYR A 619 -5.84 -17.36 10.45
CA TYR A 619 -5.55 -18.16 11.64
C TYR A 619 -6.44 -17.78 12.83
N ALA A 620 -6.81 -16.50 12.95
CA ALA A 620 -7.74 -16.05 13.99
C ALA A 620 -9.10 -16.78 13.90
N ASP A 621 -9.65 -16.91 12.67
CA ASP A 621 -10.87 -17.68 12.44
C ASP A 621 -10.68 -19.17 12.75
N ALA A 622 -9.52 -19.71 12.38
CA ALA A 622 -9.23 -21.14 12.54
C ALA A 622 -9.08 -21.56 14.03
N VAL A 623 -8.63 -20.65 14.88
CA VAL A 623 -8.51 -20.92 16.34
C VAL A 623 -9.74 -20.42 17.12
N GLY A 624 -10.65 -19.69 16.46
CA GLY A 624 -11.88 -19.17 17.05
C GLY A 624 -11.69 -17.88 17.86
N ASP A 625 -10.66 -17.08 17.58
CA ASP A 625 -10.46 -15.78 18.23
C ASP A 625 -11.65 -14.85 17.94
N LEU A 626 -12.23 -14.29 18.98
CA LEU A 626 -13.38 -13.38 18.88
C LEU A 626 -12.97 -11.95 18.53
N ARG A 627 -11.70 -11.60 18.78
CA ARG A 627 -11.20 -10.23 18.75
C ARG A 627 -10.72 -9.87 17.33
N GLN A 628 -11.03 -8.68 16.88
CA GLN A 628 -10.48 -8.16 15.62
C GLN A 628 -9.14 -7.44 15.86
N PRO A 629 -8.23 -7.45 14.89
CA PRO A 629 -6.91 -6.83 15.03
C PRO A 629 -6.96 -5.31 15.18
N ASN A 630 -7.89 -4.67 14.48
CA ASN A 630 -8.12 -3.23 14.49
C ASN A 630 -9.61 -2.91 14.59
N LEU A 631 -9.95 -1.88 15.36
CA LEU A 631 -11.29 -1.31 15.44
C LEU A 631 -11.24 0.11 14.87
N PRO A 632 -11.70 0.32 13.62
CA PRO A 632 -11.71 1.63 12.99
C PRO A 632 -12.44 2.67 13.84
N GLY A 633 -11.89 3.91 13.85
CA GLY A 633 -12.41 5.00 14.68
C GLY A 633 -11.90 4.99 16.13
N THR A 634 -10.97 4.11 16.48
CA THR A 634 -10.27 4.11 17.77
C THR A 634 -8.76 4.29 17.61
N VAL A 635 -8.10 4.85 18.62
CA VAL A 635 -6.62 4.97 18.68
C VAL A 635 -6.11 4.18 19.88
N GLU A 636 -6.28 4.70 21.11
CA GLU A 636 -5.85 4.05 22.36
C GLU A 636 -7.00 3.35 23.12
N GLN A 637 -8.25 3.61 22.71
CA GLN A 637 -9.45 3.08 23.37
C GLN A 637 -9.59 1.56 23.19
N TYR A 638 -9.10 1.06 22.08
CA TYR A 638 -9.01 -0.37 21.75
C TYR A 638 -7.54 -0.75 21.53
N PRO A 639 -7.11 -1.97 21.87
CA PRO A 639 -5.71 -2.39 21.71
C PRO A 639 -5.34 -2.68 20.25
N ASN A 640 -5.62 -1.73 19.34
CA ASN A 640 -5.35 -1.84 17.94
C ASN A 640 -3.92 -2.30 17.66
N TRP A 641 -3.76 -3.33 16.83
CA TRP A 641 -2.47 -3.86 16.38
C TRP A 641 -1.59 -4.44 17.50
N ARG A 642 -2.14 -4.62 18.72
CA ARG A 642 -1.41 -5.05 19.93
C ARG A 642 -1.91 -6.37 20.51
N LEU A 643 -2.90 -7.02 19.86
CA LEU A 643 -3.44 -8.29 20.31
C LEU A 643 -2.65 -9.46 19.71
N PRO A 644 -2.15 -10.41 20.50
CA PRO A 644 -1.68 -11.70 19.99
C PRO A 644 -2.88 -12.56 19.58
N VAL A 645 -2.67 -13.53 18.71
CA VAL A 645 -3.69 -14.53 18.38
C VAL A 645 -4.06 -15.32 19.65
N ALA A 646 -5.36 -15.55 19.87
CA ALA A 646 -5.86 -16.31 21.00
C ALA A 646 -6.93 -17.33 20.58
N ASP A 647 -7.24 -18.26 21.48
CA ASP A 647 -8.37 -19.18 21.32
C ASP A 647 -9.71 -18.49 21.62
N ALA A 648 -10.80 -19.24 21.49
CA ALA A 648 -12.16 -18.75 21.73
C ALA A 648 -12.41 -18.29 23.18
N SER A 649 -11.56 -18.67 24.13
CA SER A 649 -11.62 -18.20 25.52
C SER A 649 -10.85 -16.90 25.74
N GLY A 650 -10.13 -16.40 24.72
CA GLY A 650 -9.21 -15.27 24.82
C GLY A 650 -7.83 -15.64 25.34
N THR A 651 -7.51 -16.92 25.49
CA THR A 651 -6.17 -17.36 25.93
C THR A 651 -5.18 -17.23 24.77
N PRO A 652 -4.11 -16.44 24.90
CA PRO A 652 -3.12 -16.27 23.86
C PRO A 652 -2.42 -17.58 23.48
N LEU A 653 -2.18 -17.77 22.19
CA LEU A 653 -1.56 -18.96 21.61
C LEU A 653 -0.18 -18.61 21.03
N THR A 654 0.78 -19.54 21.20
CA THR A 654 2.03 -19.47 20.43
C THR A 654 1.80 -19.97 19.00
N LEU A 655 2.72 -19.61 18.08
CA LEU A 655 2.65 -20.06 16.68
C LEU A 655 2.57 -21.60 16.59
N GLU A 656 3.33 -22.31 17.43
CA GLU A 656 3.34 -23.76 17.49
C GLU A 656 1.95 -24.31 17.90
N GLN A 657 1.31 -23.67 18.85
CA GLN A 657 -0.05 -24.03 19.29
C GLN A 657 -1.09 -23.72 18.21
N VAL A 658 -0.98 -22.58 17.52
CA VAL A 658 -1.82 -22.22 16.40
C VAL A 658 -1.75 -23.27 15.30
N LEU A 659 -0.54 -23.61 14.84
CA LEU A 659 -0.33 -24.61 13.78
C LEU A 659 -0.79 -26.02 14.19
N ALA A 660 -0.72 -26.37 15.47
CA ALA A 660 -1.20 -27.64 16.01
C ALA A 660 -2.74 -27.67 16.21
N CYS A 661 -3.43 -26.54 16.12
CA CYS A 661 -4.86 -26.43 16.43
C CYS A 661 -5.71 -27.32 15.49
N PRO A 662 -6.68 -28.10 16.02
CA PRO A 662 -7.60 -28.88 15.20
C PRO A 662 -8.41 -28.04 14.21
N GLY A 663 -8.75 -26.80 14.53
CA GLY A 663 -9.45 -25.87 13.64
C GLY A 663 -8.64 -25.56 12.39
N VAL A 664 -7.33 -25.29 12.54
CA VAL A 664 -6.40 -25.07 11.41
C VAL A 664 -6.40 -26.27 10.48
N ARG A 665 -6.27 -27.50 11.02
CA ARG A 665 -6.29 -28.72 10.22
C ARG A 665 -7.62 -28.95 9.47
N ARG A 666 -8.75 -28.64 10.11
CA ARG A 666 -10.07 -28.78 9.46
C ARG A 666 -10.25 -27.79 8.31
N ILE A 667 -9.85 -26.52 8.52
CA ILE A 667 -9.92 -25.50 7.46
C ILE A 667 -8.93 -25.84 6.35
N THR A 668 -7.69 -26.23 6.64
CA THR A 668 -6.72 -26.70 5.66
C THR A 668 -7.29 -27.80 4.76
N ALA A 669 -7.87 -28.84 5.36
CA ALA A 669 -8.46 -29.95 4.60
C ALA A 669 -9.62 -29.51 3.69
N LEU A 670 -10.36 -28.46 4.07
CA LEU A 670 -11.39 -27.85 3.25
C LEU A 670 -10.78 -27.04 2.09
N LEU A 671 -9.79 -26.19 2.38
CA LEU A 671 -9.13 -25.34 1.40
C LEU A 671 -8.38 -26.13 0.32
N GLN A 672 -7.87 -27.31 0.63
CA GLN A 672 -7.27 -28.25 -0.33
C GLN A 672 -8.22 -28.70 -1.45
N GLN A 673 -9.51 -28.41 -1.34
CA GLN A 673 -10.51 -28.66 -2.38
C GLN A 673 -10.57 -27.55 -3.44
N VAL A 674 -9.93 -26.41 -3.21
CA VAL A 674 -9.79 -25.32 -4.20
C VAL A 674 -8.97 -25.83 -5.39
N ARG A 675 -9.59 -25.84 -6.59
CA ARG A 675 -8.99 -26.36 -7.85
C ARG A 675 -9.17 -25.37 -8.99
#